data_a858362c5d9800ef96fee77dfb5de70b
#
_entry.id   a858362c5d9800ef96fee77dfb5de70b
#
_cell.length_a   1.000
_cell.length_b   1.000
_cell.length_c   1.000
_cell.angle_alpha   90.00
_cell.angle_beta   90.00
_cell.angle_gamma   90.00
#
_symmetry.space_group_name_H-M   'P 1'
#
loop_
_entity.id
_entity.type
_entity.pdbx_description
1 polymer ?
#
loop_
_entity_poly.entity_id
_entity_poly.type
_entity_poly.pdbx_seq_one_letter_code
_entity_poly.pdbx_strand_id
1 'polypeptide(L)'
;MSSAPKDTRAIAILAHVDAGKTTVSERLLYFSETIPGLGEVDEGLATMDYLEEEKKRGITIEAGIASYQWKGTRVTFVDTPGHVDFGVEVDFALQAVEGVILVLSGVSGIESQSLEAWEKIKANRNGTLIFINKLDIAGSDYRKVMEQIQVMFRIKPVALTLPIYAPAPAGGPPVLDGVIDVLNQLALHRSVDHPRKLLKGDVPAALAADYALARKDLIDVASRYNDALANAWLAGEEIKNEDVILGLKGAMEAGHIPVYMGSALKNVGIRQLMNGVNQLLPPPGAPRDPGALGAGHSGPPLRTFSSSTGTPGSRGTLGFIIKIRHYQNIGKIFLAKIYAPAALANLEDAHFFRVFAESLEAISDISEIRPGDVVAIQSPQHWRMGQVLLSDGKADTGPASGILAKKYRPLLQSRIELVHAEDFPFVDQVLKQLADTEPSISITSDPATGGWLISTVGELQLDVFCKRLKKDHKCDIKIGAPSVRYLEKLKGPQTGLENVSVAMGAEARIAIDMLGNAEDEKNQVTYAIPVSPEYREVLDAVFEHFVGQGMCGFGNIAGLTCRIREISGARDAAGSKDSLPLPLLAKCFADCLKLHLSCAQFEVFEPIMRLEIIIPDEFCGMVLADLAARGGIVRKLDSDGYNSIILLEIPLANTFGYTTLLRSLSKGLGVYVLTYEKHGVRRTS
;
A
#
# COMPACT_ATOMS: atom_id res chain seq x y z
N MET A 1 30.04 -9.98 21.28
CA MET A 1 30.32 -9.47 19.93
C MET A 1 29.53 -10.36 18.96
N SER A 2 28.39 -9.90 18.46
CA SER A 2 27.60 -10.63 17.44
C SER A 2 28.37 -10.59 16.12
N SER A 3 28.70 -11.76 15.54
CA SER A 3 29.29 -11.82 14.20
C SER A 3 28.35 -11.15 13.21
N ALA A 4 28.90 -10.39 12.24
CA ALA A 4 28.10 -9.79 11.17
C ALA A 4 27.20 -10.85 10.51
N PRO A 5 25.92 -10.54 10.24
CA PRO A 5 24.98 -11.51 9.68
C PRO A 5 25.50 -12.01 8.33
N LYS A 6 25.38 -13.33 8.10
CA LYS A 6 25.84 -13.96 6.86
C LYS A 6 24.90 -13.71 5.69
N ASP A 7 23.63 -13.48 5.98
CA ASP A 7 22.56 -13.36 4.99
C ASP A 7 21.51 -12.32 5.45
N THR A 8 20.73 -11.79 4.53
CA THR A 8 19.67 -10.80 4.80
C THR A 8 18.36 -11.20 4.14
N ARG A 9 17.22 -10.78 4.72
CA ARG A 9 15.89 -10.90 4.14
C ARG A 9 15.13 -9.58 4.35
N ALA A 10 14.34 -9.18 3.36
CA ALA A 10 13.38 -8.10 3.50
C ALA A 10 11.99 -8.66 3.23
N ILE A 11 11.09 -8.51 4.21
CA ILE A 11 9.74 -9.08 4.15
C ILE A 11 8.68 -8.05 4.54
N ALA A 12 7.45 -8.23 4.06
CA ALA A 12 6.27 -7.54 4.57
C ALA A 12 5.33 -8.54 5.25
N ILE A 13 4.59 -8.07 6.26
CA ILE A 13 3.56 -8.86 6.92
C ILE A 13 2.21 -8.24 6.58
N LEU A 14 1.37 -9.01 5.89
CA LEU A 14 0.04 -8.62 5.45
C LEU A 14 -1.02 -9.48 6.11
N ALA A 15 -2.17 -8.87 6.41
CA ALA A 15 -3.31 -9.56 6.98
C ALA A 15 -4.58 -8.71 6.81
N HIS A 16 -5.76 -9.32 6.92
CA HIS A 16 -6.96 -8.55 7.23
C HIS A 16 -6.93 -8.05 8.68
N VAL A 17 -7.77 -7.07 8.99
CA VAL A 17 -7.95 -6.57 10.36
C VAL A 17 -8.32 -7.74 11.28
N ASP A 18 -7.76 -7.77 12.49
CA ASP A 18 -7.95 -8.82 13.49
C ASP A 18 -7.43 -10.24 13.15
N ALA A 19 -6.71 -10.47 12.05
CA ALA A 19 -6.06 -11.78 11.83
C ALA A 19 -4.88 -12.05 12.78
N GLY A 20 -4.43 -11.02 13.51
CA GLY A 20 -3.31 -11.10 14.46
C GLY A 20 -1.96 -10.76 13.85
N LYS A 21 -1.92 -9.86 12.88
CA LYS A 21 -0.71 -9.37 12.22
C LYS A 21 0.30 -8.80 13.22
N THR A 22 -0.10 -7.78 13.99
CA THR A 22 0.75 -7.14 15.01
C THR A 22 1.23 -8.14 16.06
N THR A 23 0.37 -9.11 16.45
CA THR A 23 0.79 -10.20 17.34
C THR A 23 1.88 -11.07 16.72
N VAL A 24 1.79 -11.38 15.43
CA VAL A 24 2.87 -12.12 14.73
C VAL A 24 4.15 -11.28 14.73
N SER A 25 4.10 -10.00 14.39
CA SER A 25 5.23 -9.07 14.39
C SER A 25 5.93 -9.03 15.77
N GLU A 26 5.17 -8.88 16.84
CA GLU A 26 5.67 -8.91 18.22
C GLU A 26 6.36 -10.24 18.56
N ARG A 27 5.82 -11.38 18.11
CA ARG A 27 6.42 -12.69 18.37
C ARG A 27 7.71 -12.91 17.59
N LEU A 28 7.85 -12.36 16.37
CA LEU A 28 9.12 -12.38 15.64
C LEU A 28 10.21 -11.64 16.42
N LEU A 29 9.92 -10.46 16.96
CA LEU A 29 10.84 -9.66 17.78
C LEU A 29 11.16 -10.35 19.12
N TYR A 30 10.17 -10.98 19.75
CA TYR A 30 10.34 -11.69 21.02
C TYR A 30 11.21 -12.93 20.88
N PHE A 31 10.95 -13.80 19.88
CA PHE A 31 11.73 -15.02 19.70
C PHE A 31 13.15 -14.77 19.21
N SER A 32 13.38 -13.67 18.53
CA SER A 32 14.72 -13.21 18.12
C SER A 32 15.48 -12.50 19.24
N GLU A 33 14.88 -12.36 20.44
CA GLU A 33 15.44 -11.66 21.59
C GLU A 33 15.69 -10.14 21.35
N THR A 34 15.07 -9.58 20.29
CA THR A 34 15.15 -8.15 20.00
C THR A 34 14.41 -7.31 21.05
N ILE A 35 13.30 -7.84 21.58
CA ILE A 35 12.56 -7.26 22.70
C ILE A 35 12.58 -8.19 23.91
N PRO A 36 12.72 -7.68 25.15
CA PRO A 36 12.84 -8.50 26.34
C PRO A 36 11.53 -9.16 26.77
N GLY A 37 10.40 -8.52 26.51
CA GLY A 37 9.05 -8.94 26.92
C GLY A 37 8.06 -8.90 25.76
N LEU A 38 6.86 -9.39 26.01
CA LEU A 38 5.75 -9.35 25.06
C LEU A 38 4.88 -8.14 25.39
N GLY A 39 4.66 -7.26 24.42
CA GLY A 39 3.56 -6.28 24.46
C GLY A 39 2.26 -6.96 24.02
N GLU A 40 1.22 -6.92 24.83
CA GLU A 40 -0.09 -7.39 24.40
C GLU A 40 -0.80 -6.29 23.62
N VAL A 41 -1.24 -6.64 22.39
CA VAL A 41 -1.89 -5.69 21.47
C VAL A 41 -3.19 -5.14 22.08
N ASP A 42 -3.95 -6.01 22.75
CA ASP A 42 -5.23 -5.65 23.38
C ASP A 42 -5.06 -4.68 24.57
N GLU A 43 -3.85 -4.60 25.15
CA GLU A 43 -3.48 -3.68 26.21
C GLU A 43 -2.82 -2.39 25.68
N GLY A 44 -2.64 -2.26 24.35
CA GLY A 44 -1.98 -1.12 23.71
C GLY A 44 -0.47 -1.04 24.01
N LEU A 45 0.16 -2.17 24.34
CA LEU A 45 1.58 -2.28 24.70
C LEU A 45 2.45 -2.81 23.55
N ALA A 46 1.87 -2.98 22.35
CA ALA A 46 2.61 -3.49 21.19
C ALA A 46 3.70 -2.51 20.75
N THR A 47 4.91 -3.05 20.57
CA THR A 47 6.11 -2.28 20.17
C THR A 47 5.97 -1.66 18.78
N MET A 48 5.18 -2.29 17.90
CA MET A 48 5.01 -1.84 16.51
C MET A 48 3.90 -0.82 16.32
N ASP A 49 3.01 -0.61 17.31
CA ASP A 49 1.94 0.38 17.25
C ASP A 49 2.45 1.70 17.83
N TYR A 50 2.81 2.64 16.95
CA TYR A 50 3.44 3.91 17.34
C TYR A 50 2.42 4.99 17.70
N LEU A 51 1.28 5.01 16.98
CA LEU A 51 0.26 6.03 17.15
C LEU A 51 -0.70 5.69 18.31
N GLU A 52 -1.11 6.69 19.07
CA GLU A 52 -2.13 6.48 20.10
C GLU A 52 -3.46 5.94 19.53
N GLU A 53 -3.78 6.30 18.28
CA GLU A 53 -4.98 5.81 17.61
C GLU A 53 -4.86 4.32 17.22
N GLU A 54 -3.65 3.83 16.90
CA GLU A 54 -3.37 2.40 16.71
C GLU A 54 -3.63 1.63 18.00
N LYS A 55 -3.05 2.10 19.11
CA LYS A 55 -3.19 1.48 20.45
C LYS A 55 -4.63 1.44 20.92
N LYS A 56 -5.40 2.51 20.66
CA LYS A 56 -6.82 2.60 21.06
C LYS A 56 -7.75 1.74 20.22
N ARG A 57 -7.43 1.54 18.94
CA ARG A 57 -8.28 0.80 18.00
C ARG A 57 -7.85 -0.65 17.79
N GLY A 58 -6.63 -1.01 18.21
CA GLY A 58 -6.04 -2.32 17.98
C GLY A 58 -5.75 -2.60 16.49
N ILE A 59 -5.56 -1.55 15.67
CA ILE A 59 -5.28 -1.67 14.25
C ILE A 59 -4.01 -0.90 13.88
N THR A 60 -3.19 -1.45 13.00
CA THR A 60 -2.05 -0.75 12.41
C THR A 60 -2.55 0.26 11.39
N ILE A 61 -2.15 1.51 11.54
CA ILE A 61 -2.49 2.64 10.67
C ILE A 61 -1.30 2.99 9.78
N GLU A 62 -0.12 3.10 10.37
CA GLU A 62 1.12 3.37 9.67
C GLU A 62 2.01 2.13 9.56
N ALA A 63 2.65 1.91 8.41
CA ALA A 63 3.61 0.84 8.26
C ALA A 63 4.77 0.98 9.26
N GLY A 64 4.94 -0.04 10.11
CA GLY A 64 6.06 -0.17 11.04
C GLY A 64 7.22 -0.88 10.37
N ILE A 65 8.47 -0.44 10.61
CA ILE A 65 9.66 -1.12 10.10
C ILE A 65 10.52 -1.53 11.28
N ALA A 66 10.86 -2.82 11.35
CA ALA A 66 11.74 -3.34 12.37
C ALA A 66 12.67 -4.41 11.79
N SER A 67 13.76 -4.68 12.50
CA SER A 67 14.73 -5.71 12.13
C SER A 67 15.01 -6.65 13.28
N TYR A 68 15.25 -7.92 12.96
CA TYR A 68 15.69 -8.92 13.93
C TYR A 68 16.76 -9.84 13.34
N GLN A 69 17.46 -10.57 14.21
CA GLN A 69 18.39 -11.61 13.79
C GLN A 69 17.86 -13.00 14.15
N TRP A 70 17.89 -13.92 13.19
CA TRP A 70 17.48 -15.30 13.41
C TRP A 70 18.43 -16.28 12.73
N LYS A 71 19.12 -17.12 13.52
CA LYS A 71 20.06 -18.15 13.02
C LYS A 71 21.08 -17.61 12.00
N GLY A 72 21.63 -16.42 12.27
CA GLY A 72 22.66 -15.81 11.43
C GLY A 72 22.14 -15.02 10.23
N THR A 73 20.82 -14.97 10.00
CA THR A 73 20.17 -14.12 9.01
C THR A 73 19.61 -12.87 9.67
N ARG A 74 19.85 -11.69 9.09
CA ARG A 74 19.14 -10.45 9.44
C ARG A 74 17.85 -10.39 8.64
N VAL A 75 16.75 -10.19 9.32
CA VAL A 75 15.45 -10.02 8.67
C VAL A 75 14.93 -8.61 9.00
N THR A 76 14.72 -7.80 7.99
CA THR A 76 13.99 -6.56 8.12
C THR A 76 12.56 -6.80 7.65
N PHE A 77 11.59 -6.45 8.48
CA PHE A 77 10.20 -6.61 8.12
C PHE A 77 9.44 -5.28 8.20
N VAL A 78 8.46 -5.17 7.32
CA VAL A 78 7.50 -4.06 7.28
C VAL A 78 6.16 -4.60 7.75
N ASP A 79 5.70 -4.13 8.92
CA ASP A 79 4.36 -4.39 9.43
C ASP A 79 3.40 -3.42 8.76
N THR A 80 2.54 -3.90 7.87
CA THR A 80 1.72 -3.05 7.01
C THR A 80 0.34 -2.81 7.60
N PRO A 81 -0.34 -1.67 7.29
CA PRO A 81 -1.74 -1.48 7.64
C PRO A 81 -2.62 -2.58 7.03
N GLY A 82 -3.64 -3.02 7.79
CA GLY A 82 -4.63 -3.98 7.30
C GLY A 82 -5.81 -3.33 6.58
N HIS A 83 -6.05 -2.02 6.77
CA HIS A 83 -7.22 -1.33 6.23
C HIS A 83 -6.95 -0.74 4.84
N VAL A 84 -7.96 -0.83 3.96
CA VAL A 84 -7.87 -0.39 2.54
C VAL A 84 -7.50 1.09 2.36
N ASP A 85 -7.90 1.97 3.27
CA ASP A 85 -7.61 3.41 3.22
C ASP A 85 -6.11 3.71 3.24
N PHE A 86 -5.32 2.80 3.83
CA PHE A 86 -3.86 2.89 3.93
C PHE A 86 -3.14 2.00 2.91
N GLY A 87 -3.84 1.56 1.88
CA GLY A 87 -3.35 0.66 0.85
C GLY A 87 -2.10 1.14 0.11
N VAL A 88 -1.85 2.45 0.06
CA VAL A 88 -0.63 3.06 -0.51
C VAL A 88 0.62 2.58 0.21
N GLU A 89 0.61 2.55 1.53
CA GLU A 89 1.74 2.06 2.33
C GLU A 89 2.02 0.58 2.08
N VAL A 90 0.95 -0.21 1.90
CA VAL A 90 1.08 -1.63 1.54
C VAL A 90 1.77 -1.80 0.18
N ASP A 91 1.36 -1.01 -0.82
CA ASP A 91 1.95 -1.09 -2.17
C ASP A 91 3.43 -0.67 -2.16
N PHE A 92 3.81 0.37 -1.41
CA PHE A 92 5.23 0.74 -1.27
C PHE A 92 6.04 -0.32 -0.50
N ALA A 93 5.47 -0.88 0.56
CA ALA A 93 6.11 -1.97 1.29
C ALA A 93 6.37 -3.17 0.37
N LEU A 94 5.38 -3.60 -0.43
CA LEU A 94 5.50 -4.73 -1.35
C LEU A 94 6.55 -4.51 -2.45
N GLN A 95 6.75 -3.26 -2.90
CA GLN A 95 7.81 -2.93 -3.85
C GLN A 95 9.20 -3.00 -3.21
N ALA A 96 9.27 -2.69 -1.91
CA ALA A 96 10.53 -2.66 -1.19
C ALA A 96 11.00 -4.02 -0.68
N VAL A 97 10.15 -5.07 -0.68
CA VAL A 97 10.47 -6.38 -0.10
C VAL A 97 10.43 -7.49 -1.14
N GLU A 98 11.22 -8.52 -0.93
CA GLU A 98 11.20 -9.73 -1.77
C GLU A 98 10.25 -10.79 -1.24
N GLY A 99 10.03 -10.82 0.07
CA GLY A 99 9.20 -11.82 0.73
C GLY A 99 7.97 -11.23 1.40
N VAL A 100 6.94 -12.06 1.56
CA VAL A 100 5.70 -11.70 2.27
C VAL A 100 5.27 -12.84 3.17
N ILE A 101 4.83 -12.49 4.38
CA ILE A 101 4.03 -13.36 5.24
C ILE A 101 2.58 -12.88 5.14
N LEU A 102 1.70 -13.70 4.58
CA LEU A 102 0.26 -13.45 4.58
C LEU A 102 -0.37 -14.17 5.77
N VAL A 103 -0.88 -13.44 6.74
CA VAL A 103 -1.51 -13.99 7.94
C VAL A 103 -3.01 -14.11 7.71
N LEU A 104 -3.54 -15.33 7.86
CA LEU A 104 -4.96 -15.65 7.76
C LEU A 104 -5.48 -16.12 9.11
N SER A 105 -6.74 -15.86 9.40
CA SER A 105 -7.39 -16.33 10.63
C SER A 105 -7.92 -17.76 10.45
N GLY A 106 -7.60 -18.66 11.35
CA GLY A 106 -8.19 -20.01 11.40
C GLY A 106 -9.69 -20.02 11.73
N VAL A 107 -10.22 -18.90 12.24
CA VAL A 107 -11.63 -18.74 12.61
C VAL A 107 -12.46 -18.17 11.46
N SER A 108 -12.06 -16.98 10.97
CA SER A 108 -12.80 -16.29 9.90
C SER A 108 -12.37 -16.73 8.48
N GLY A 109 -11.20 -17.36 8.33
CA GLY A 109 -10.68 -17.77 7.03
C GLY A 109 -10.24 -16.59 6.17
N ILE A 110 -10.56 -16.64 4.87
CA ILE A 110 -10.24 -15.59 3.90
C ILE A 110 -11.37 -14.57 3.89
N GLU A 111 -11.00 -13.31 4.13
CA GLU A 111 -11.88 -12.14 4.07
C GLU A 111 -11.50 -11.22 2.89
N SER A 112 -12.31 -10.18 2.64
CA SER A 112 -12.12 -9.24 1.53
C SER A 112 -10.72 -8.64 1.47
N GLN A 113 -10.21 -8.19 2.61
CA GLN A 113 -8.86 -7.62 2.69
C GLN A 113 -7.76 -8.66 2.45
N SER A 114 -8.01 -9.95 2.75
CA SER A 114 -7.08 -11.04 2.41
C SER A 114 -7.00 -11.24 0.90
N LEU A 115 -8.14 -11.13 0.19
CA LEU A 115 -8.20 -11.20 -1.27
C LEU A 115 -7.46 -10.01 -1.91
N GLU A 116 -7.70 -8.79 -1.41
CA GLU A 116 -6.99 -7.60 -1.90
C GLU A 116 -5.48 -7.71 -1.67
N ALA A 117 -5.07 -8.13 -0.47
CA ALA A 117 -3.66 -8.35 -0.14
C ALA A 117 -3.03 -9.39 -1.08
N TRP A 118 -3.75 -10.49 -1.36
CA TRP A 118 -3.30 -11.52 -2.28
C TRP A 118 -3.11 -10.99 -3.72
N GLU A 119 -4.06 -10.22 -4.24
CA GLU A 119 -3.93 -9.61 -5.58
C GLU A 119 -2.73 -8.65 -5.66
N LYS A 120 -2.47 -7.87 -4.61
CA LYS A 120 -1.28 -7.00 -4.52
C LYS A 120 0.02 -7.81 -4.49
N ILE A 121 0.08 -8.88 -3.69
CA ILE A 121 1.23 -9.80 -3.61
C ILE A 121 1.52 -10.41 -4.99
N LYS A 122 0.48 -10.91 -5.65
CA LYS A 122 0.58 -11.52 -6.98
C LYS A 122 1.06 -10.52 -8.03
N ALA A 123 0.52 -9.30 -8.02
CA ALA A 123 0.93 -8.24 -8.94
C ALA A 123 2.40 -7.85 -8.76
N ASN A 124 2.92 -7.87 -7.54
CA ASN A 124 4.32 -7.57 -7.21
C ASN A 124 5.24 -8.80 -7.30
N ARG A 125 4.69 -10.01 -7.50
CA ARG A 125 5.44 -11.28 -7.58
C ARG A 125 6.35 -11.53 -6.36
N ASN A 126 5.88 -11.20 -5.16
CA ASN A 126 6.63 -11.45 -3.94
C ASN A 126 6.66 -12.94 -3.61
N GLY A 127 7.80 -13.45 -3.15
CA GLY A 127 7.88 -14.78 -2.55
C GLY A 127 6.98 -14.84 -1.32
N THR A 128 6.08 -15.80 -1.20
CA THR A 128 5.02 -15.75 -0.19
C THR A 128 5.01 -16.98 0.70
N LEU A 129 4.88 -16.74 2.01
CA LEU A 129 4.52 -17.74 3.01
C LEU A 129 3.15 -17.38 3.58
N ILE A 130 2.29 -18.37 3.81
CA ILE A 130 1.02 -18.15 4.51
C ILE A 130 1.15 -18.66 5.95
N PHE A 131 0.62 -17.90 6.91
CA PHE A 131 0.49 -18.31 8.30
C PHE A 131 -0.98 -18.33 8.71
N ILE A 132 -1.53 -19.53 8.94
CA ILE A 132 -2.89 -19.69 9.48
C ILE A 132 -2.79 -19.57 11.01
N ASN A 133 -3.24 -18.43 11.51
CA ASN A 133 -3.17 -17.99 12.90
C ASN A 133 -4.48 -18.28 13.67
N LYS A 134 -4.48 -18.06 14.97
CA LYS A 134 -5.64 -18.19 15.87
C LYS A 134 -6.21 -19.61 15.95
N LEU A 135 -5.40 -20.63 15.77
CA LEU A 135 -5.82 -22.01 15.91
C LEU A 135 -6.05 -22.46 17.37
N ASP A 136 -5.79 -21.58 18.33
CA ASP A 136 -6.11 -21.74 19.75
C ASP A 136 -7.56 -21.34 20.10
N ILE A 137 -8.28 -20.71 19.19
CA ILE A 137 -9.65 -20.26 19.40
C ILE A 137 -10.63 -21.37 19.01
N ALA A 138 -11.65 -21.59 19.84
CA ALA A 138 -12.71 -22.55 19.56
C ALA A 138 -13.44 -22.24 18.24
N GLY A 139 -13.68 -23.25 17.41
CA GLY A 139 -14.28 -23.10 16.09
C GLY A 139 -13.28 -22.77 14.96
N SER A 140 -11.98 -22.68 15.26
CA SER A 140 -10.95 -22.60 14.21
C SER A 140 -10.85 -23.90 13.43
N ASP A 141 -10.75 -23.79 12.09
CA ASP A 141 -10.60 -24.94 11.19
C ASP A 141 -9.59 -24.64 10.08
N TYR A 142 -8.37 -25.16 10.25
CA TYR A 142 -7.31 -24.97 9.26
C TYR A 142 -7.58 -25.70 7.94
N ARG A 143 -8.32 -26.83 7.94
CA ARG A 143 -8.65 -27.57 6.71
C ARG A 143 -9.56 -26.74 5.81
N LYS A 144 -10.59 -26.14 6.40
CA LYS A 144 -11.46 -25.20 5.70
C LYS A 144 -10.67 -24.02 5.10
N VAL A 145 -9.73 -23.45 5.87
CA VAL A 145 -8.90 -22.34 5.36
C VAL A 145 -7.98 -22.80 4.23
N MET A 146 -7.41 -24.01 4.31
CA MET A 146 -6.62 -24.59 3.21
C MET A 146 -7.44 -24.77 1.92
N GLU A 147 -8.68 -25.23 2.01
CA GLU A 147 -9.60 -25.31 0.88
C GLU A 147 -9.92 -23.94 0.31
N GLN A 148 -10.20 -22.95 1.17
CA GLN A 148 -10.42 -21.55 0.74
C GLN A 148 -9.21 -20.99 0.01
N ILE A 149 -7.97 -21.21 0.50
CA ILE A 149 -6.74 -20.79 -0.18
C ILE A 149 -6.69 -21.38 -1.59
N GLN A 150 -6.99 -22.65 -1.73
CA GLN A 150 -6.97 -23.32 -3.04
C GLN A 150 -7.99 -22.73 -4.00
N VAL A 151 -9.22 -22.52 -3.55
CA VAL A 151 -10.35 -22.05 -4.38
C VAL A 151 -10.25 -20.55 -4.66
N MET A 152 -10.11 -19.72 -3.61
CA MET A 152 -10.23 -18.27 -3.72
C MET A 152 -8.94 -17.63 -4.25
N PHE A 153 -7.76 -18.09 -3.81
CA PHE A 153 -6.49 -17.59 -4.34
C PHE A 153 -6.05 -18.29 -5.63
N ARG A 154 -6.70 -19.43 -5.97
CA ARG A 154 -6.38 -20.26 -7.14
C ARG A 154 -4.92 -20.72 -7.17
N ILE A 155 -4.44 -21.17 -6.02
CA ILE A 155 -3.07 -21.67 -5.82
C ILE A 155 -3.09 -23.04 -5.16
N LYS A 156 -1.93 -23.69 -5.12
CA LYS A 156 -1.75 -24.98 -4.45
C LYS A 156 -1.02 -24.78 -3.12
N PRO A 157 -1.71 -24.81 -1.97
CA PRO A 157 -1.08 -24.70 -0.67
C PRO A 157 -0.31 -25.98 -0.32
N VAL A 158 0.86 -25.83 0.30
CA VAL A 158 1.70 -26.93 0.79
C VAL A 158 1.87 -26.79 2.29
N ALA A 159 1.31 -27.71 3.07
CA ALA A 159 1.38 -27.67 4.53
C ALA A 159 2.80 -27.99 5.03
N LEU A 160 3.44 -27.06 5.71
CA LEU A 160 4.74 -27.26 6.36
C LEU A 160 4.64 -27.50 7.87
N THR A 161 3.51 -27.14 8.47
CA THR A 161 3.19 -27.50 9.87
C THR A 161 1.75 -28.01 9.95
N LEU A 162 1.49 -28.91 10.90
CA LEU A 162 0.13 -29.36 11.27
C LEU A 162 -0.09 -29.10 12.76
N PRO A 163 -1.27 -28.60 13.19
CA PRO A 163 -1.54 -28.33 14.59
C PRO A 163 -1.71 -29.61 15.41
N ILE A 164 -1.18 -29.60 16.64
CA ILE A 164 -1.38 -30.65 17.64
C ILE A 164 -2.31 -30.12 18.71
N TYR A 165 -3.41 -30.80 18.93
CA TYR A 165 -4.36 -30.48 19.99
C TYR A 165 -4.27 -31.53 21.11
N ALA A 166 -4.20 -31.05 22.36
CA ALA A 166 -4.28 -31.88 23.55
C ALA A 166 -5.70 -31.83 24.15
N PRO A 167 -6.16 -32.92 24.83
CA PRO A 167 -7.40 -32.89 25.60
C PRO A 167 -7.36 -31.75 26.63
N ALA A 168 -8.47 -31.03 26.77
CA ALA A 168 -8.55 -29.98 27.79
C ALA A 168 -8.67 -30.60 29.18
N PRO A 169 -8.02 -30.00 30.21
CA PRO A 169 -8.32 -30.33 31.60
C PRO A 169 -9.83 -30.09 31.83
N ALA A 170 -10.52 -31.02 32.46
CA ALA A 170 -11.95 -30.93 32.77
C ALA A 170 -12.96 -31.07 31.60
N GLY A 171 -12.60 -31.71 30.48
CA GLY A 171 -13.57 -32.09 29.42
C GLY A 171 -14.04 -30.94 28.52
N GLY A 172 -13.31 -29.86 28.49
CA GLY A 172 -13.53 -28.74 27.56
C GLY A 172 -13.08 -29.03 26.13
N PRO A 173 -13.18 -28.07 25.21
CA PRO A 173 -12.68 -28.21 23.83
C PRO A 173 -11.18 -28.43 23.81
N PRO A 174 -10.64 -29.20 22.84
CA PRO A 174 -9.20 -29.43 22.71
C PRO A 174 -8.38 -28.13 22.68
N VAL A 175 -7.24 -28.13 23.33
CA VAL A 175 -6.35 -26.97 23.42
C VAL A 175 -5.16 -27.14 22.48
N LEU A 176 -4.81 -26.12 21.72
CA LEU A 176 -3.63 -26.11 20.87
C LEU A 176 -2.37 -26.25 21.73
N ASP A 177 -1.66 -27.37 21.58
CA ASP A 177 -0.49 -27.71 22.38
C ASP A 177 0.83 -27.55 21.61
N GLY A 178 0.80 -27.70 20.28
CA GLY A 178 2.01 -27.64 19.47
C GLY A 178 1.75 -27.76 17.98
N VAL A 179 2.81 -28.04 17.23
CA VAL A 179 2.73 -28.33 15.79
C VAL A 179 3.66 -29.49 15.42
N ILE A 180 3.27 -30.25 14.40
CA ILE A 180 4.16 -31.15 13.68
C ILE A 180 4.89 -30.33 12.63
N ASP A 181 6.21 -30.31 12.66
CA ASP A 181 7.07 -29.76 11.61
C ASP A 181 7.23 -30.84 10.52
N VAL A 182 6.52 -30.68 9.41
CA VAL A 182 6.45 -31.67 8.32
C VAL A 182 7.79 -31.79 7.60
N LEU A 183 8.55 -30.70 7.47
CA LEU A 183 9.87 -30.71 6.85
C LEU A 183 10.90 -31.46 7.71
N ASN A 184 10.93 -31.17 9.01
CA ASN A 184 11.91 -31.74 9.94
C ASN A 184 11.43 -33.04 10.61
N GLN A 185 10.21 -33.48 10.35
CA GLN A 185 9.63 -34.74 10.84
C GLN A 185 9.59 -34.83 12.37
N LEU A 186 9.23 -33.74 13.03
CA LEU A 186 9.25 -33.63 14.50
C LEU A 186 7.93 -33.06 15.02
N ALA A 187 7.42 -33.59 16.12
CA ALA A 187 6.41 -32.90 16.91
C ALA A 187 7.10 -31.90 17.85
N LEU A 188 6.55 -30.71 17.93
CA LEU A 188 7.07 -29.60 18.70
C LEU A 188 5.96 -29.07 19.59
N HIS A 189 6.09 -29.29 20.87
CA HIS A 189 5.13 -28.89 21.89
C HIS A 189 5.57 -27.59 22.57
N ARG A 190 4.62 -26.76 22.98
CA ARG A 190 4.91 -25.58 23.77
C ARG A 190 5.34 -25.98 25.19
N SER A 191 6.26 -25.21 25.78
CA SER A 191 6.56 -25.31 27.21
C SER A 191 5.71 -24.28 27.97
N VAL A 192 5.01 -24.71 29.01
CA VAL A 192 4.19 -23.79 29.84
C VAL A 192 5.10 -22.90 30.68
N ASP A 193 6.19 -23.48 31.24
CA ASP A 193 7.10 -22.77 32.15
C ASP A 193 8.08 -21.83 31.41
N HIS A 194 8.38 -22.11 30.16
CA HIS A 194 9.36 -21.39 29.36
C HIS A 194 8.82 -21.09 27.97
N PRO A 195 8.12 -19.97 27.75
CA PRO A 195 7.47 -19.64 26.47
C PRO A 195 8.41 -19.67 25.25
N ARG A 196 9.70 -19.41 25.45
CA ARG A 196 10.75 -19.51 24.40
C ARG A 196 11.27 -20.92 24.16
N LYS A 197 10.90 -21.93 24.94
CA LYS A 197 11.40 -23.31 24.80
C LYS A 197 10.37 -24.19 24.12
N LEU A 198 10.81 -24.98 23.14
CA LEU A 198 9.98 -26.00 22.50
C LEU A 198 10.44 -27.39 23.03
N LEU A 199 9.49 -28.22 23.34
CA LEU A 199 9.70 -29.61 23.69
C LEU A 199 9.58 -30.47 22.42
N LYS A 200 10.59 -31.24 22.10
CA LYS A 200 10.58 -32.15 20.96
C LYS A 200 9.94 -33.48 21.37
N GLY A 201 9.14 -34.03 20.50
CA GLY A 201 8.48 -35.32 20.65
C GLY A 201 8.31 -36.04 19.30
N ASP A 202 7.82 -37.26 19.38
CA ASP A 202 7.43 -38.04 18.22
C ASP A 202 6.06 -37.59 17.72
N VAL A 203 5.78 -37.83 16.44
CA VAL A 203 4.47 -37.52 15.84
C VAL A 203 3.37 -38.33 16.56
N PRO A 204 2.33 -37.69 17.12
CA PRO A 204 1.26 -38.40 17.81
C PRO A 204 0.58 -39.42 16.90
N ALA A 205 0.35 -40.64 17.41
CA ALA A 205 -0.27 -41.70 16.61
C ALA A 205 -1.63 -41.31 15.98
N ALA A 206 -2.42 -40.49 16.67
CA ALA A 206 -3.69 -39.96 16.16
C ALA A 206 -3.54 -39.06 14.92
N LEU A 207 -2.38 -38.45 14.72
CA LEU A 207 -2.08 -37.56 13.59
C LEU A 207 -1.15 -38.20 12.55
N ALA A 208 -0.79 -39.46 12.73
CA ALA A 208 0.16 -40.17 11.85
C ALA A 208 -0.32 -40.21 10.38
N ALA A 209 -1.62 -40.41 10.16
CA ALA A 209 -2.20 -40.42 8.79
C ALA A 209 -2.18 -39.04 8.12
N ASP A 210 -2.59 -37.99 8.84
CA ASP A 210 -2.57 -36.61 8.35
C ASP A 210 -1.13 -36.16 8.07
N TYR A 211 -0.19 -36.50 8.95
CA TYR A 211 1.24 -36.24 8.78
C TYR A 211 1.81 -36.95 7.55
N ALA A 212 1.51 -38.25 7.38
CA ALA A 212 2.01 -39.03 6.26
C ALA A 212 1.50 -38.46 4.92
N LEU A 213 0.26 -38.01 4.87
CA LEU A 213 -0.32 -37.35 3.70
C LEU A 213 0.39 -36.02 3.42
N ALA A 214 0.52 -35.14 4.42
CA ALA A 214 1.18 -33.83 4.26
C ALA A 214 2.67 -34.00 3.87
N ARG A 215 3.38 -34.97 4.44
CA ARG A 215 4.77 -35.27 4.06
C ARG A 215 4.88 -35.78 2.64
N LYS A 216 3.97 -36.67 2.21
CA LYS A 216 3.92 -37.15 0.83
C LYS A 216 3.64 -36.01 -0.14
N ASP A 217 2.65 -35.17 0.14
CA ASP A 217 2.32 -34.02 -0.71
C ASP A 217 3.51 -33.05 -0.82
N LEU A 218 4.22 -32.77 0.27
CA LEU A 218 5.41 -31.95 0.25
C LEU A 218 6.50 -32.53 -0.66
N ILE A 219 6.78 -33.83 -0.55
CA ILE A 219 7.79 -34.50 -1.39
C ILE A 219 7.34 -34.58 -2.85
N ASP A 220 6.08 -34.93 -3.12
CA ASP A 220 5.50 -35.00 -4.48
C ASP A 220 5.54 -33.63 -5.19
N VAL A 221 5.33 -32.55 -4.45
CA VAL A 221 5.46 -31.19 -4.99
C VAL A 221 6.91 -30.83 -5.23
N ALA A 222 7.79 -31.00 -4.25
CA ALA A 222 9.18 -30.59 -4.32
C ALA A 222 9.98 -31.39 -5.36
N SER A 223 9.70 -32.68 -5.50
CA SER A 223 10.39 -33.57 -6.46
C SER A 223 10.18 -33.21 -7.92
N ARG A 224 9.09 -32.50 -8.25
CA ARG A 224 8.83 -32.00 -9.64
C ARG A 224 9.81 -30.91 -10.06
N TYR A 225 10.50 -30.27 -9.09
CA TYR A 225 11.39 -29.13 -9.32
C TYR A 225 12.83 -29.40 -8.84
N ASN A 226 13.14 -30.66 -8.45
CA ASN A 226 14.49 -31.09 -8.08
C ASN A 226 14.69 -32.55 -8.47
N ASP A 227 15.47 -32.78 -9.53
CA ASP A 227 15.75 -34.11 -10.07
C ASP A 227 16.48 -35.02 -9.07
N ALA A 228 17.37 -34.48 -8.24
CA ALA A 228 18.08 -35.25 -7.20
C ALA A 228 17.08 -35.78 -6.18
N LEU A 229 16.14 -34.95 -5.73
CA LEU A 229 15.05 -35.36 -4.85
C LEU A 229 14.13 -36.40 -5.49
N ALA A 230 13.77 -36.21 -6.75
CA ALA A 230 12.94 -37.15 -7.50
C ALA A 230 13.56 -38.53 -7.60
N ASN A 231 14.86 -38.59 -7.93
CA ASN A 231 15.62 -39.85 -8.03
C ASN A 231 15.73 -40.55 -6.67
N ALA A 232 16.07 -39.83 -5.60
CA ALA A 232 16.16 -40.39 -4.25
C ALA A 232 14.79 -40.93 -3.78
N TRP A 233 13.69 -40.19 -4.06
CA TRP A 233 12.34 -40.61 -3.73
C TRP A 233 11.92 -41.89 -4.43
N LEU A 234 12.19 -42.00 -5.75
CA LEU A 234 11.90 -43.18 -6.55
C LEU A 234 12.76 -44.40 -6.18
N ALA A 235 14.02 -44.16 -5.79
CA ALA A 235 14.91 -45.21 -5.34
C ALA A 235 14.66 -45.69 -3.89
N GLY A 236 13.79 -44.97 -3.14
CA GLY A 236 13.56 -45.26 -1.72
C GLY A 236 14.73 -44.91 -0.83
N GLU A 237 15.62 -44.01 -1.26
CA GLU A 237 16.77 -43.52 -0.52
C GLU A 237 16.39 -42.49 0.55
N GLU A 238 17.31 -42.22 1.47
CA GLU A 238 17.11 -41.18 2.48
C GLU A 238 17.02 -39.79 1.86
N ILE A 239 15.94 -39.08 2.16
CA ILE A 239 15.65 -37.74 1.64
C ILE A 239 16.31 -36.68 2.51
N LYS A 240 17.16 -35.85 1.90
CA LYS A 240 17.80 -34.72 2.55
C LYS A 240 16.88 -33.50 2.56
N ASN A 241 16.77 -32.81 3.70
CA ASN A 241 15.94 -31.62 3.82
C ASN A 241 16.40 -30.48 2.90
N GLU A 242 17.70 -30.38 2.59
CA GLU A 242 18.25 -29.40 1.65
C GLU A 242 17.66 -29.58 0.25
N ASP A 243 17.51 -30.82 -0.22
CA ASP A 243 16.92 -31.12 -1.53
C ASP A 243 15.43 -30.81 -1.57
N VAL A 244 14.71 -31.07 -0.47
CA VAL A 244 13.30 -30.69 -0.32
C VAL A 244 13.14 -29.17 -0.36
N ILE A 245 13.98 -28.42 0.36
CA ILE A 245 13.96 -26.95 0.37
C ILE A 245 14.24 -26.40 -1.03
N LEU A 246 15.22 -26.96 -1.75
CA LEU A 246 15.55 -26.55 -3.10
C LEU A 246 14.38 -26.79 -4.06
N GLY A 247 13.78 -27.98 -4.02
CA GLY A 247 12.60 -28.31 -4.81
C GLY A 247 11.40 -27.45 -4.47
N LEU A 248 11.19 -27.15 -3.18
CA LEU A 248 10.10 -26.28 -2.75
C LEU A 248 10.27 -24.82 -3.22
N LYS A 249 11.50 -24.30 -3.30
CA LYS A 249 11.76 -23.00 -3.92
C LYS A 249 11.34 -22.96 -5.38
N GLY A 250 11.68 -23.98 -6.16
CA GLY A 250 11.21 -24.10 -7.54
C GLY A 250 9.68 -24.23 -7.65
N ALA A 251 9.07 -24.95 -6.71
CA ALA A 251 7.62 -25.07 -6.64
C ALA A 251 6.94 -23.72 -6.32
N MET A 252 7.54 -22.88 -5.47
CA MET A 252 7.04 -21.52 -5.18
C MET A 252 7.04 -20.64 -6.42
N GLU A 253 8.05 -20.70 -7.26
CA GLU A 253 8.11 -19.99 -8.55
C GLU A 253 6.99 -20.46 -9.49
N ALA A 254 6.57 -21.72 -9.40
CA ALA A 254 5.47 -22.30 -10.17
C ALA A 254 4.08 -22.11 -9.54
N GLY A 255 3.97 -21.31 -8.47
CA GLY A 255 2.68 -20.94 -7.84
C GLY A 255 2.22 -21.86 -6.71
N HIS A 256 3.09 -22.72 -6.17
CA HIS A 256 2.83 -23.41 -4.92
C HIS A 256 3.20 -22.52 -3.73
N ILE A 257 2.40 -22.52 -2.67
CA ILE A 257 2.62 -21.64 -1.52
C ILE A 257 2.78 -22.47 -0.24
N PRO A 258 3.92 -22.33 0.45
CA PRO A 258 4.13 -22.95 1.76
C PRO A 258 3.20 -22.36 2.81
N VAL A 259 2.53 -23.22 3.59
CA VAL A 259 1.59 -22.82 4.63
C VAL A 259 2.08 -23.32 5.98
N TYR A 260 2.22 -22.38 6.91
CA TYR A 260 2.47 -22.62 8.31
C TYR A 260 1.20 -22.42 9.13
N MET A 261 1.05 -23.14 10.22
CA MET A 261 -0.15 -23.16 11.05
C MET A 261 0.23 -22.98 12.51
N GLY A 262 -0.62 -22.28 13.29
CA GLY A 262 -0.34 -22.11 14.71
C GLY A 262 -1.18 -21.03 15.39
N SER A 263 -0.64 -20.50 16.46
CA SER A 263 -1.18 -19.36 17.20
C SER A 263 -0.05 -18.45 17.65
N ALA A 264 -0.06 -17.24 17.19
CA ALA A 264 0.87 -16.21 17.65
C ALA A 264 0.67 -15.93 19.14
N LEU A 265 -0.57 -15.83 19.62
CA LEU A 265 -0.88 -15.60 21.02
C LEU A 265 -0.29 -16.69 21.94
N LYS A 266 -0.39 -17.96 21.53
CA LYS A 266 0.11 -19.11 22.30
C LYS A 266 1.56 -19.48 21.97
N ASN A 267 2.27 -18.69 21.13
CA ASN A 267 3.67 -18.93 20.74
C ASN A 267 3.88 -20.25 19.96
N VAL A 268 2.86 -20.75 19.28
CA VAL A 268 2.88 -22.01 18.51
C VAL A 268 3.08 -21.72 17.02
N GLY A 269 4.02 -22.41 16.37
CA GLY A 269 4.28 -22.32 14.92
C GLY A 269 5.18 -21.16 14.47
N ILE A 270 5.42 -20.16 15.31
CA ILE A 270 6.19 -18.94 14.96
C ILE A 270 7.65 -19.25 14.60
N ARG A 271 8.32 -20.11 15.36
CA ARG A 271 9.71 -20.48 15.06
C ARG A 271 9.87 -21.20 13.73
N GLN A 272 8.88 -22.02 13.36
CA GLN A 272 8.84 -22.71 12.07
C GLN A 272 8.66 -21.69 10.95
N LEU A 273 7.78 -20.71 11.13
CA LEU A 273 7.61 -19.59 10.21
C LEU A 273 8.92 -18.80 10.05
N MET A 274 9.63 -18.46 11.15
CA MET A 274 10.95 -17.79 11.11
C MET A 274 12.00 -18.60 10.35
N ASN A 275 12.00 -19.93 10.54
CA ASN A 275 12.87 -20.80 9.75
C ASN A 275 12.50 -20.78 8.27
N GLY A 276 11.21 -20.80 7.95
CA GLY A 276 10.70 -20.68 6.59
C GLY A 276 11.11 -19.37 5.90
N VAL A 277 11.05 -18.25 6.62
CA VAL A 277 11.54 -16.95 6.11
C VAL A 277 13.01 -17.05 5.67
N ASN A 278 13.87 -17.64 6.50
CA ASN A 278 15.29 -17.77 6.18
C ASN A 278 15.56 -18.75 5.03
N GLN A 279 14.81 -19.87 5.00
CA GLN A 279 15.09 -20.98 4.08
C GLN A 279 14.43 -20.82 2.71
N LEU A 280 13.22 -20.26 2.65
CA LEU A 280 12.37 -20.29 1.46
C LEU A 280 12.25 -18.94 0.76
N LEU A 281 12.23 -17.83 1.53
CA LEU A 281 12.07 -16.52 0.90
C LEU A 281 13.37 -16.07 0.21
N PRO A 282 13.27 -15.38 -0.95
CA PRO A 282 14.43 -14.96 -1.69
C PRO A 282 15.28 -13.94 -0.92
N PRO A 283 16.62 -13.91 -1.14
CA PRO A 283 17.47 -12.85 -0.61
C PRO A 283 17.18 -11.52 -1.32
N PRO A 284 17.53 -10.38 -0.70
CA PRO A 284 17.40 -9.08 -1.33
C PRO A 284 18.24 -8.97 -2.61
N GLY A 285 17.70 -8.24 -3.60
CA GLY A 285 18.42 -7.97 -4.85
C GLY A 285 18.44 -9.13 -5.84
N ALA A 286 17.72 -10.22 -5.61
CA ALA A 286 17.47 -11.22 -6.65
C ALA A 286 16.75 -10.56 -7.83
N PRO A 287 17.30 -10.61 -9.08
CA PRO A 287 16.63 -10.04 -10.24
C PRO A 287 15.29 -10.75 -10.41
N ARG A 288 14.20 -10.00 -10.38
CA ARG A 288 12.90 -10.54 -10.79
C ARG A 288 12.86 -10.50 -12.31
N ASP A 289 13.06 -11.64 -12.96
CA ASP A 289 12.96 -11.75 -14.41
C ASP A 289 11.50 -11.61 -14.85
N PRO A 290 11.15 -10.56 -15.63
CA PRO A 290 9.79 -10.38 -16.12
C PRO A 290 9.38 -11.42 -17.18
N GLY A 291 10.33 -12.19 -17.72
CA GLY A 291 10.14 -13.12 -18.84
C GLY A 291 9.80 -14.56 -18.48
N ALA A 292 9.96 -14.96 -17.22
CA ALA A 292 9.89 -16.38 -16.83
C ALA A 292 8.47 -16.97 -16.63
N LEU A 293 7.40 -16.16 -16.70
CA LEU A 293 6.03 -16.66 -16.59
C LEU A 293 5.20 -16.21 -17.79
N GLY A 294 4.63 -17.22 -18.46
CA GLY A 294 3.94 -17.17 -19.73
C GLY A 294 2.96 -16.01 -19.95
N ALA A 295 2.88 -15.59 -21.20
CA ALA A 295 2.02 -14.57 -21.76
C ALA A 295 0.56 -14.75 -21.32
N GLY A 296 0.07 -13.86 -20.43
CA GLY A 296 -1.32 -13.89 -19.98
C GLY A 296 -1.80 -12.69 -19.17
N HIS A 297 -0.93 -11.76 -18.79
CA HIS A 297 -1.36 -10.60 -18.02
C HIS A 297 -0.84 -9.30 -18.64
N SER A 298 -1.76 -8.49 -19.16
CA SER A 298 -1.56 -7.17 -19.74
C SER A 298 -1.45 -6.09 -18.64
N GLY A 299 -0.32 -6.09 -17.90
CA GLY A 299 0.10 -4.95 -17.10
C GLY A 299 1.48 -4.50 -17.58
N PRO A 300 1.81 -3.20 -17.62
CA PRO A 300 3.14 -2.77 -18.02
C PRO A 300 4.18 -3.36 -17.07
N PRO A 301 5.28 -3.94 -17.61
CA PRO A 301 6.35 -4.49 -16.78
C PRO A 301 6.95 -3.35 -15.94
N LEU A 302 6.94 -3.50 -14.62
CA LEU A 302 7.80 -2.71 -13.76
C LEU A 302 9.23 -2.93 -14.26
N ARG A 303 9.87 -1.88 -14.75
CA ARG A 303 11.25 -1.94 -15.25
C ARG A 303 12.12 -2.61 -14.20
N THR A 304 12.75 -3.72 -14.57
CA THR A 304 13.84 -4.31 -13.80
C THR A 304 14.83 -3.21 -13.50
N PHE A 305 15.06 -2.95 -12.23
CA PHE A 305 16.19 -2.14 -11.80
C PHE A 305 17.44 -2.96 -12.11
N SER A 306 17.96 -2.83 -13.33
CA SER A 306 19.21 -3.48 -13.70
C SER A 306 20.30 -2.89 -12.84
N SER A 307 20.92 -3.74 -12.01
CA SER A 307 22.24 -3.49 -11.48
C SER A 307 23.21 -3.51 -12.66
N SER A 308 23.27 -2.43 -13.45
CA SER A 308 24.32 -2.29 -14.43
C SER A 308 25.62 -2.06 -13.67
N THR A 309 26.37 -3.15 -13.50
CA THR A 309 27.78 -3.09 -13.17
C THR A 309 28.48 -2.28 -14.27
N GLY A 310 28.79 -1.03 -13.95
CA GLY A 310 29.95 -0.34 -14.48
C GLY A 310 29.97 0.11 -15.92
N THR A 311 29.46 1.28 -16.19
CA THR A 311 30.22 2.27 -16.99
C THR A 311 30.15 3.61 -16.26
N PRO A 312 31.24 4.37 -16.11
CA PRO A 312 31.22 5.69 -15.53
C PRO A 312 30.31 6.59 -16.37
N GLY A 313 29.13 6.98 -15.81
CA GLY A 313 28.16 7.81 -16.50
C GLY A 313 26.73 7.25 -16.58
N SER A 314 26.47 5.97 -16.27
CA SER A 314 25.12 5.45 -16.16
C SER A 314 24.53 5.80 -14.80
N ARG A 315 23.36 6.48 -14.75
CA ARG A 315 22.61 6.78 -13.54
C ARG A 315 22.08 5.46 -12.96
N GLY A 316 22.87 4.81 -12.09
CA GLY A 316 22.47 3.60 -11.39
C GLY A 316 21.42 3.90 -10.32
N THR A 317 20.55 2.94 -10.01
CA THR A 317 19.60 3.04 -8.90
C THR A 317 20.33 2.82 -7.58
N LEU A 318 20.30 3.81 -6.68
CA LEU A 318 20.83 3.72 -5.33
C LEU A 318 19.86 2.98 -4.41
N GLY A 319 18.58 3.37 -4.42
CA GLY A 319 17.59 2.84 -3.50
C GLY A 319 16.15 3.25 -3.84
N PHE A 320 15.22 2.89 -2.96
CA PHE A 320 13.79 3.19 -3.07
C PHE A 320 13.26 3.70 -1.72
N ILE A 321 12.58 4.84 -1.70
CA ILE A 321 12.02 5.45 -0.49
C ILE A 321 10.68 4.78 -0.16
N ILE A 322 10.66 4.06 0.95
CA ILE A 322 9.49 3.31 1.43
C ILE A 322 8.56 4.24 2.20
N LYS A 323 9.13 5.04 3.12
CA LYS A 323 8.38 5.87 4.06
C LYS A 323 9.16 7.10 4.49
N ILE A 324 8.42 8.14 4.89
CA ILE A 324 8.97 9.35 5.51
C ILE A 324 8.42 9.44 6.91
N ARG A 325 9.28 9.71 7.90
CA ARG A 325 8.90 9.94 9.29
C ARG A 325 9.54 11.19 9.85
N HIS A 326 8.86 11.82 10.79
CA HIS A 326 9.41 12.94 11.57
C HIS A 326 9.67 12.47 13.01
N TYR A 327 10.93 12.51 13.44
CA TYR A 327 11.35 12.26 14.81
C TYR A 327 11.60 13.57 15.51
N GLN A 328 11.08 13.76 16.74
CA GLN A 328 11.19 15.04 17.48
C GLN A 328 12.63 15.53 17.65
N ASN A 329 13.58 14.62 17.84
CA ASN A 329 14.98 14.96 18.13
C ASN A 329 15.90 14.93 16.88
N ILE A 330 15.46 14.33 15.78
CA ILE A 330 16.32 14.05 14.60
C ILE A 330 15.76 14.78 13.37
N GLY A 331 14.47 15.12 13.36
CA GLY A 331 13.80 15.74 12.23
C GLY A 331 13.27 14.75 11.21
N LYS A 332 13.28 15.15 9.93
CA LYS A 332 12.74 14.35 8.81
C LYS A 332 13.71 13.22 8.46
N ILE A 333 13.20 12.00 8.44
CA ILE A 333 13.92 10.75 8.15
C ILE A 333 13.24 10.03 6.98
N PHE A 334 14.06 9.58 6.04
CA PHE A 334 13.63 8.77 4.89
C PHE A 334 13.99 7.31 5.15
N LEU A 335 12.99 6.44 5.22
CA LEU A 335 13.19 5.00 5.29
C LEU A 335 13.32 4.46 3.86
N ALA A 336 14.51 3.97 3.52
CA ALA A 336 14.82 3.57 2.16
C ALA A 336 15.45 2.17 2.11
N LYS A 337 15.04 1.38 1.12
CA LYS A 337 15.73 0.16 0.73
C LYS A 337 16.90 0.50 -0.19
N ILE A 338 18.08 -0.02 0.11
CA ILE A 338 19.32 0.27 -0.59
C ILE A 338 19.70 -0.89 -1.51
N TYR A 339 19.96 -0.58 -2.78
CA TYR A 339 20.43 -1.55 -3.76
C TYR A 339 21.93 -1.42 -4.05
N ALA A 340 22.47 -0.20 -3.97
CA ALA A 340 23.87 0.10 -4.26
C ALA A 340 24.52 0.89 -3.12
N PRO A 341 24.88 0.23 -1.98
CA PRO A 341 25.37 0.94 -0.80
C PRO A 341 26.64 1.77 -1.02
N ALA A 342 27.51 1.38 -1.96
CA ALA A 342 28.71 2.17 -2.27
C ALA A 342 28.39 3.59 -2.78
N ALA A 343 27.24 3.79 -3.41
CA ALA A 343 26.81 5.09 -3.91
C ALA A 343 26.26 6.02 -2.80
N LEU A 344 26.04 5.52 -1.58
CA LEU A 344 25.64 6.35 -0.43
C LEU A 344 26.69 7.38 -0.07
N ALA A 345 27.97 7.12 -0.38
CA ALA A 345 29.06 8.09 -0.19
C ALA A 345 28.89 9.38 -1.01
N ASN A 346 28.04 9.36 -2.05
CA ASN A 346 27.74 10.53 -2.87
C ASN A 346 26.65 11.45 -2.27
N LEU A 347 26.01 11.03 -1.17
CA LEU A 347 25.00 11.81 -0.49
C LEU A 347 25.67 12.76 0.52
N GLU A 348 25.86 14.01 0.11
CA GLU A 348 26.42 15.05 0.98
C GLU A 348 25.48 15.31 2.17
N ASP A 349 26.04 15.54 3.35
CA ASP A 349 25.34 15.86 4.60
C ASP A 349 24.26 14.81 5.01
N ALA A 350 24.38 13.56 4.58
CA ALA A 350 23.48 12.50 4.96
C ALA A 350 23.99 11.70 6.17
N HIS A 351 23.10 11.43 7.11
CA HIS A 351 23.36 10.53 8.25
C HIS A 351 22.51 9.27 8.10
N PHE A 352 23.11 8.12 8.41
CA PHE A 352 22.48 6.83 8.22
C PHE A 352 22.23 6.15 9.57
N PHE A 353 21.06 5.52 9.69
CA PHE A 353 20.66 4.83 10.90
C PHE A 353 20.10 3.44 10.55
N ARG A 354 20.41 2.48 11.44
CA ARG A 354 19.78 1.17 11.41
C ARG A 354 18.47 1.24 12.19
N VAL A 355 17.43 0.59 11.65
CA VAL A 355 16.10 0.61 12.26
C VAL A 355 15.95 -0.62 13.15
N PHE A 356 15.73 -0.42 14.44
CA PHE A 356 15.43 -1.47 15.42
C PHE A 356 14.12 -1.12 16.11
N ALA A 357 13.05 -1.85 15.82
CA ALA A 357 11.75 -1.59 16.42
C ALA A 357 11.43 -0.08 16.50
N GLU A 358 11.46 0.51 17.70
CA GLU A 358 11.20 1.94 17.91
C GLU A 358 12.44 2.85 17.86
N SER A 359 13.66 2.28 17.85
CA SER A 359 14.91 3.03 17.96
C SER A 359 15.69 3.08 16.65
N LEU A 360 16.45 4.15 16.51
CA LEU A 360 17.43 4.34 15.44
C LEU A 360 18.83 4.26 16.02
N GLU A 361 19.67 3.40 15.47
CA GLU A 361 21.09 3.30 15.80
C GLU A 361 21.92 3.89 14.67
N ALA A 362 22.77 4.87 14.98
CA ALA A 362 23.62 5.52 14.00
C ALA A 362 24.60 4.53 13.36
N ILE A 363 24.73 4.56 12.04
CA ILE A 363 25.70 3.80 11.27
C ILE A 363 26.86 4.74 10.95
N SER A 364 28.01 4.48 11.56
CA SER A 364 29.22 5.27 11.36
C SER A 364 30.04 4.85 10.13
N ASP A 365 29.93 3.58 9.73
CA ASP A 365 30.63 3.02 8.57
C ASP A 365 29.63 2.51 7.52
N ILE A 366 29.59 3.17 6.36
CA ILE A 366 28.72 2.81 5.23
C ILE A 366 28.97 1.39 4.75
N SER A 367 30.19 0.84 4.94
CA SER A 367 30.54 -0.52 4.57
C SER A 367 29.72 -1.60 5.31
N GLU A 368 29.08 -1.23 6.42
CA GLU A 368 28.15 -2.10 7.15
C GLU A 368 26.79 -2.28 6.45
N ILE A 369 26.44 -1.37 5.53
CA ILE A 369 25.20 -1.43 4.77
C ILE A 369 25.38 -2.37 3.58
N ARG A 370 24.46 -3.31 3.43
CA ARG A 370 24.46 -4.30 2.36
C ARG A 370 23.36 -4.03 1.35
N PRO A 371 23.50 -4.51 0.11
CA PRO A 371 22.41 -4.49 -0.84
C PRO A 371 21.16 -5.17 -0.25
N GLY A 372 20.02 -4.48 -0.32
CA GLY A 372 18.75 -4.94 0.22
C GLY A 372 18.47 -4.57 1.68
N ASP A 373 19.41 -3.97 2.39
CA ASP A 373 19.13 -3.41 3.71
C ASP A 373 18.13 -2.25 3.61
N VAL A 374 17.26 -2.14 4.59
CA VAL A 374 16.43 -0.96 4.80
C VAL A 374 17.11 -0.10 5.85
N VAL A 375 17.42 1.13 5.48
CA VAL A 375 18.09 2.10 6.34
C VAL A 375 17.23 3.36 6.48
N ALA A 376 17.40 4.05 7.61
CA ALA A 376 16.87 5.37 7.82
C ALA A 376 17.94 6.40 7.43
N ILE A 377 17.57 7.37 6.60
CA ILE A 377 18.46 8.40 6.06
C ILE A 377 17.95 9.77 6.50
N GLN A 378 18.77 10.52 7.23
CA GLN A 378 18.57 11.94 7.45
C GLN A 378 19.33 12.70 6.36
N SER A 379 18.63 13.52 5.59
CA SER A 379 19.21 14.27 4.48
C SER A 379 18.50 15.62 4.30
N PRO A 380 19.20 16.67 3.89
CA PRO A 380 18.59 17.97 3.56
C PRO A 380 17.75 17.92 2.28
N GLN A 381 17.80 16.84 1.52
CA GLN A 381 17.08 16.67 0.25
C GLN A 381 15.56 16.59 0.45
N HIS A 382 14.81 17.07 -0.55
CA HIS A 382 13.35 17.05 -0.58
C HIS A 382 12.82 15.82 -1.33
N TRP A 383 13.12 14.64 -0.82
CA TRP A 383 12.61 13.40 -1.39
C TRP A 383 11.17 13.14 -0.98
N ARG A 384 10.46 12.35 -1.78
CA ARG A 384 9.08 11.91 -1.53
C ARG A 384 8.99 10.40 -1.44
N MET A 385 7.98 9.93 -0.73
CA MET A 385 7.66 8.51 -0.64
C MET A 385 7.36 7.92 -2.03
N GLY A 386 7.85 6.71 -2.32
CA GLY A 386 7.71 6.06 -3.62
C GLY A 386 8.68 6.52 -4.70
N GLN A 387 9.62 7.42 -4.39
CA GLN A 387 10.67 7.83 -5.32
C GLN A 387 11.82 6.83 -5.34
N VAL A 388 12.47 6.75 -6.49
CA VAL A 388 13.71 6.01 -6.70
C VAL A 388 14.88 6.95 -6.48
N LEU A 389 15.79 6.59 -5.59
CA LEU A 389 17.05 7.29 -5.38
C LEU A 389 18.07 6.85 -6.44
N LEU A 390 18.69 7.82 -7.07
CA LEU A 390 19.76 7.62 -8.06
C LEU A 390 21.15 7.73 -7.41
N SER A 391 22.15 7.14 -8.04
CA SER A 391 23.53 7.14 -7.56
C SER A 391 24.17 8.52 -7.50
N ASP A 392 23.57 9.54 -8.11
CA ASP A 392 23.97 10.95 -8.03
C ASP A 392 23.26 11.73 -6.90
N GLY A 393 22.52 11.04 -6.02
CA GLY A 393 21.78 11.64 -4.90
C GLY A 393 20.45 12.28 -5.29
N LYS A 394 20.10 12.31 -6.58
CA LYS A 394 18.80 12.82 -7.04
C LYS A 394 17.73 11.76 -6.87
N ALA A 395 16.49 12.21 -6.75
CA ALA A 395 15.34 11.34 -6.77
C ALA A 395 14.58 11.46 -8.09
N ASP A 396 14.20 10.31 -8.65
CA ASP A 396 13.35 10.25 -9.84
C ASP A 396 11.94 9.81 -9.44
N THR A 397 10.94 10.41 -10.08
CA THR A 397 9.54 10.07 -9.88
C THR A 397 9.15 8.70 -10.42
N GLY A 398 10.04 7.85 -10.75
CA GLY A 398 9.87 6.47 -11.18
C GLY A 398 8.46 6.04 -11.68
N PRO A 399 8.32 5.00 -12.45
CA PRO A 399 7.01 4.54 -12.95
C PRO A 399 6.02 4.17 -11.84
N ALA A 400 6.53 3.82 -10.65
CA ALA A 400 5.72 3.45 -9.49
C ALA A 400 4.88 4.61 -8.95
N SER A 401 5.39 5.84 -8.91
CA SER A 401 4.65 6.99 -8.37
C SER A 401 3.47 7.38 -9.26
N GLY A 402 3.58 7.25 -10.57
CA GLY A 402 2.49 7.53 -11.50
C GLY A 402 1.35 6.50 -11.43
N ILE A 403 1.67 5.23 -11.25
CA ILE A 403 0.69 4.15 -11.09
C ILE A 403 -0.03 4.28 -9.75
N LEU A 404 0.71 4.55 -8.67
CA LEU A 404 0.16 4.70 -7.34
C LEU A 404 -0.72 5.95 -7.21
N ALA A 405 -0.33 7.08 -7.79
CA ALA A 405 -1.15 8.28 -7.85
C ALA A 405 -2.47 8.09 -8.60
N LYS A 406 -2.51 7.18 -9.58
CA LYS A 406 -3.76 6.82 -10.27
C LYS A 406 -4.65 5.90 -9.45
N LYS A 407 -4.08 4.95 -8.71
CA LYS A 407 -4.81 3.93 -7.94
C LYS A 407 -5.40 4.47 -6.63
N TYR A 408 -4.67 5.36 -5.96
CA TYR A 408 -5.05 5.92 -4.65
C TYR A 408 -5.41 7.39 -4.73
N ARG A 409 -6.35 7.69 -5.61
CA ARG A 409 -6.87 9.05 -5.72
C ARG A 409 -7.69 9.42 -4.51
N PRO A 410 -7.55 10.64 -4.01
CA PRO A 410 -8.46 11.13 -2.99
C PRO A 410 -9.89 11.21 -3.53
N LEU A 411 -10.80 10.44 -2.95
CA LEU A 411 -12.20 10.34 -3.38
C LEU A 411 -13.16 11.01 -2.42
N LEU A 412 -12.75 11.22 -1.17
CA LEU A 412 -13.48 11.94 -0.14
C LEU A 412 -12.81 13.26 0.16
N GLN A 413 -13.58 14.25 0.52
CA GLN A 413 -13.06 15.55 0.95
C GLN A 413 -13.80 16.06 2.18
N SER A 414 -13.08 16.82 3.01
CA SER A 414 -13.64 17.53 4.16
C SER A 414 -13.02 18.91 4.26
N ARG A 415 -13.82 19.87 4.71
CA ARG A 415 -13.39 21.24 4.95
C ARG A 415 -12.79 21.36 6.33
N ILE A 416 -11.65 22.05 6.44
CA ILE A 416 -11.03 22.43 7.70
C ILE A 416 -11.03 23.95 7.82
N GLU A 417 -11.57 24.42 8.92
CA GLU A 417 -11.64 25.84 9.28
C GLU A 417 -10.87 26.08 10.58
N LEU A 418 -10.23 27.21 10.68
CA LEU A 418 -9.59 27.65 11.93
C LEU A 418 -10.63 28.13 12.93
N VAL A 419 -10.39 27.85 14.22
CA VAL A 419 -11.11 28.51 15.31
C VAL A 419 -10.56 29.91 15.52
N HIS A 420 -9.25 30.09 15.44
CA HIS A 420 -8.54 31.36 15.58
C HIS A 420 -7.72 31.67 14.32
N ALA A 421 -7.95 32.81 13.68
CA ALA A 421 -7.30 33.19 12.42
C ALA A 421 -5.77 33.37 12.58
N GLU A 422 -5.30 33.69 13.76
CA GLU A 422 -3.87 33.86 14.11
C GLU A 422 -3.07 32.55 14.00
N ASP A 423 -3.73 31.40 14.10
CA ASP A 423 -3.09 30.09 14.00
C ASP A 423 -2.79 29.67 12.54
N PHE A 424 -3.21 30.46 11.54
CA PHE A 424 -3.06 30.10 10.13
C PHE A 424 -1.64 29.69 9.74
N PRO A 425 -0.56 30.45 10.06
CA PRO A 425 0.79 30.07 9.64
C PRO A 425 1.24 28.75 10.25
N PHE A 426 0.88 28.50 11.50
CA PHE A 426 1.23 27.26 12.20
C PHE A 426 0.49 26.06 11.62
N VAL A 427 -0.83 26.16 11.46
CA VAL A 427 -1.64 25.08 10.92
C VAL A 427 -1.28 24.78 9.46
N ASP A 428 -1.02 25.80 8.65
CA ASP A 428 -0.57 25.63 7.25
C ASP A 428 0.76 24.89 7.16
N GLN A 429 1.71 25.22 8.04
CA GLN A 429 2.99 24.51 8.14
C GLN A 429 2.79 23.03 8.52
N VAL A 430 1.96 22.74 9.52
CA VAL A 430 1.66 21.37 9.96
C VAL A 430 0.98 20.58 8.84
N LEU A 431 0.01 21.17 8.16
CA LEU A 431 -0.69 20.54 7.04
C LEU A 431 0.27 20.19 5.90
N LYS A 432 1.18 21.10 5.54
CA LYS A 432 2.21 20.84 4.52
C LYS A 432 3.15 19.71 4.93
N GLN A 433 3.58 19.67 6.19
CA GLN A 433 4.42 18.58 6.71
C GLN A 433 3.73 17.23 6.63
N LEU A 434 2.44 17.17 7.00
CA LEU A 434 1.66 15.93 6.95
C LEU A 434 1.39 15.49 5.50
N ALA A 435 1.08 16.41 4.60
CA ALA A 435 0.91 16.10 3.17
C ALA A 435 2.18 15.54 2.52
N ASP A 436 3.36 15.99 2.96
CA ASP A 436 4.65 15.46 2.48
C ASP A 436 4.89 14.00 2.89
N THR A 437 4.32 13.58 4.02
CA THR A 437 4.48 12.22 4.55
C THR A 437 3.43 11.24 4.06
N GLU A 438 2.28 11.73 3.57
CA GLU A 438 1.14 10.90 3.15
C GLU A 438 0.70 11.20 1.71
N PRO A 439 1.24 10.49 0.72
CA PRO A 439 1.02 10.79 -0.71
C PRO A 439 -0.43 10.55 -1.19
N SER A 440 -1.25 9.88 -0.40
CA SER A 440 -2.68 9.65 -0.65
C SER A 440 -3.58 10.77 -0.15
N ILE A 441 -3.04 11.77 0.56
CA ILE A 441 -3.76 12.94 1.04
C ILE A 441 -3.45 14.14 0.15
N SER A 442 -4.46 14.87 -0.25
CA SER A 442 -4.33 16.13 -0.96
C SER A 442 -4.91 17.27 -0.13
N ILE A 443 -4.15 18.35 0.02
CA ILE A 443 -4.57 19.53 0.76
C ILE A 443 -4.55 20.72 -0.21
N THR A 444 -5.69 21.40 -0.31
CA THR A 444 -5.84 22.60 -1.14
C THR A 444 -6.49 23.73 -0.32
N SER A 445 -6.16 24.99 -0.62
CA SER A 445 -6.84 26.12 0.01
C SER A 445 -8.32 26.15 -0.37
N ASP A 446 -9.19 26.46 0.57
CA ASP A 446 -10.60 26.70 0.33
C ASP A 446 -10.86 28.22 0.16
N PRO A 447 -11.10 28.69 -1.06
CA PRO A 447 -11.31 30.12 -1.31
C PRO A 447 -12.56 30.67 -0.64
N ALA A 448 -13.54 29.80 -0.34
CA ALA A 448 -14.83 30.23 0.23
C ALA A 448 -14.72 30.57 1.71
N THR A 449 -13.86 29.89 2.46
CA THR A 449 -13.73 30.05 3.91
C THR A 449 -12.36 30.56 4.36
N GLY A 450 -11.37 30.61 3.46
CA GLY A 450 -9.97 30.91 3.79
C GLY A 450 -9.28 29.79 4.56
N GLY A 451 -9.94 28.62 4.72
CA GLY A 451 -9.38 27.41 5.32
C GLY A 451 -8.79 26.45 4.28
N TRP A 452 -8.91 25.14 4.55
CA TRP A 452 -8.39 24.10 3.66
C TRP A 452 -9.44 23.05 3.34
N LEU A 453 -9.35 22.50 2.13
CA LEU A 453 -10.01 21.26 1.71
C LEU A 453 -9.00 20.12 1.80
N ILE A 454 -9.28 19.14 2.65
CA ILE A 454 -8.49 17.92 2.76
C ILE A 454 -9.23 16.82 2.03
N SER A 455 -8.53 16.18 1.10
CA SER A 455 -9.07 15.06 0.34
C SER A 455 -8.28 13.79 0.67
N THR A 456 -9.00 12.69 0.94
CA THR A 456 -8.48 11.39 1.36
C THR A 456 -9.08 10.27 0.53
N VAL A 457 -8.49 9.08 0.61
CA VAL A 457 -8.98 7.87 -0.08
C VAL A 457 -10.26 7.37 0.60
N GLY A 458 -10.30 7.34 1.94
CA GLY A 458 -11.40 6.81 2.71
C GLY A 458 -11.70 7.56 4.01
N GLU A 459 -12.81 7.18 4.67
CA GLU A 459 -13.30 7.84 5.89
C GLU A 459 -12.35 7.64 7.09
N LEU A 460 -11.78 6.44 7.24
CA LEU A 460 -10.88 6.16 8.35
C LEU A 460 -9.60 6.98 8.26
N GLN A 461 -9.05 7.13 7.06
CA GLN A 461 -7.87 7.97 6.84
C GLN A 461 -8.16 9.43 7.21
N LEU A 462 -9.33 9.96 6.83
CA LEU A 462 -9.74 11.31 7.19
C LEU A 462 -9.87 11.49 8.70
N ASP A 463 -10.53 10.55 9.40
CA ASP A 463 -10.72 10.62 10.85
C ASP A 463 -9.38 10.57 11.60
N VAL A 464 -8.48 9.67 11.20
CA VAL A 464 -7.13 9.57 11.78
C VAL A 464 -6.34 10.86 11.55
N PHE A 465 -6.34 11.37 10.32
CA PHE A 465 -5.65 12.61 9.98
C PHE A 465 -6.14 13.80 10.82
N CYS A 466 -7.45 13.94 10.95
CA CYS A 466 -8.05 15.01 11.74
C CYS A 466 -7.74 14.89 13.23
N LYS A 467 -7.67 13.67 13.77
CA LYS A 467 -7.29 13.42 15.17
C LYS A 467 -5.82 13.74 15.41
N ARG A 468 -4.92 13.40 14.48
CA ARG A 468 -3.51 13.77 14.55
C ARG A 468 -3.33 15.29 14.59
N LEU A 469 -4.03 16.03 13.73
CA LEU A 469 -4.02 17.50 13.78
C LEU A 469 -4.39 18.05 15.16
N LYS A 470 -5.46 17.54 15.76
CA LYS A 470 -5.94 18.02 17.06
C LYS A 470 -5.08 17.59 18.23
N LYS A 471 -4.66 16.31 18.28
CA LYS A 471 -3.99 15.74 19.44
C LYS A 471 -2.47 15.89 19.39
N ASP A 472 -1.85 15.49 18.27
CA ASP A 472 -0.39 15.44 18.16
C ASP A 472 0.18 16.83 17.91
N HIS A 473 -0.50 17.61 17.06
CA HIS A 473 -0.09 18.95 16.68
C HIS A 473 -0.83 20.07 17.45
N LYS A 474 -1.83 19.73 18.28
CA LYS A 474 -2.63 20.67 19.09
C LYS A 474 -3.27 21.79 18.28
N CYS A 475 -3.64 21.52 17.02
CA CYS A 475 -4.31 22.46 16.16
C CYS A 475 -5.78 22.61 16.59
N ASP A 476 -6.21 23.85 16.87
CA ASP A 476 -7.63 24.13 17.17
C ASP A 476 -8.39 24.42 15.87
N ILE A 477 -9.05 23.37 15.36
CA ILE A 477 -9.71 23.36 14.04
C ILE A 477 -11.12 22.79 14.12
N LYS A 478 -11.99 23.30 13.24
CA LYS A 478 -13.31 22.73 12.93
C LYS A 478 -13.24 21.90 11.67
N ILE A 479 -13.87 20.75 11.70
CA ILE A 479 -13.85 19.78 10.59
C ILE A 479 -15.29 19.60 10.12
N GLY A 480 -15.51 19.85 8.83
CA GLY A 480 -16.80 19.64 8.16
C GLY A 480 -17.12 18.16 7.97
N ALA A 481 -18.36 17.83 7.64
CA ALA A 481 -18.76 16.48 7.30
C ALA A 481 -18.04 16.01 6.01
N PRO A 482 -17.62 14.73 5.94
CA PRO A 482 -17.07 14.17 4.72
C PRO A 482 -18.06 14.24 3.55
N SER A 483 -17.57 14.58 2.39
CA SER A 483 -18.32 14.59 1.13
C SER A 483 -17.54 13.88 0.04
N VAL A 484 -18.24 13.33 -0.95
CA VAL A 484 -17.60 12.73 -2.12
C VAL A 484 -16.97 13.83 -2.98
N ARG A 485 -15.77 13.60 -3.46
CA ARG A 485 -15.09 14.52 -4.38
C ARG A 485 -15.60 14.31 -5.81
N TYR A 486 -16.35 15.27 -6.29
CA TYR A 486 -16.80 15.33 -7.68
C TYR A 486 -15.78 16.03 -8.57
N LEU A 487 -15.81 15.74 -9.87
CA LEU A 487 -15.00 16.43 -10.88
C LEU A 487 -15.93 17.12 -11.87
N GLU A 488 -15.53 18.29 -12.34
CA GLU A 488 -16.22 19.01 -13.39
C GLU A 488 -15.41 18.89 -14.69
N LYS A 489 -16.01 18.38 -15.77
CA LYS A 489 -15.36 18.25 -17.06
C LYS A 489 -16.07 19.09 -18.10
N LEU A 490 -15.26 19.79 -18.92
CA LEU A 490 -15.77 20.63 -20.00
C LEU A 490 -16.47 19.79 -21.07
N LYS A 491 -17.71 20.16 -21.42
CA LYS A 491 -18.50 19.51 -22.46
C LYS A 491 -18.19 20.12 -23.83
N GLY A 492 -17.36 19.43 -24.58
CA GLY A 492 -16.96 19.83 -25.92
C GLY A 492 -15.89 20.94 -25.95
N PRO A 493 -15.24 21.12 -27.10
CA PRO A 493 -14.17 22.09 -27.26
C PRO A 493 -14.73 23.53 -27.32
N GLN A 494 -14.00 24.45 -26.71
CA GLN A 494 -14.21 25.89 -26.82
C GLN A 494 -13.02 26.50 -27.58
N THR A 495 -13.21 27.01 -28.77
CA THR A 495 -12.14 27.51 -29.63
C THR A 495 -12.34 28.95 -30.00
N GLY A 496 -11.26 29.65 -30.34
CA GLY A 496 -11.34 31.02 -30.79
C GLY A 496 -11.62 32.05 -29.69
N LEU A 497 -11.28 31.70 -28.44
CA LEU A 497 -11.54 32.58 -27.30
C LEU A 497 -10.46 33.65 -27.20
N GLU A 498 -10.87 34.89 -27.03
CA GLU A 498 -9.97 36.04 -26.96
C GLU A 498 -10.37 36.99 -25.83
N ASN A 499 -9.39 37.62 -25.22
CA ASN A 499 -9.61 38.73 -24.29
C ASN A 499 -8.56 39.82 -24.47
N VAL A 500 -8.95 41.05 -24.22
CA VAL A 500 -8.10 42.23 -24.23
C VAL A 500 -8.24 42.94 -22.89
N SER A 501 -7.15 43.17 -22.20
CA SER A 501 -7.13 43.94 -20.95
C SER A 501 -6.20 45.13 -21.09
N VAL A 502 -6.64 46.29 -20.58
CA VAL A 502 -5.87 47.53 -20.59
C VAL A 502 -5.59 47.94 -19.13
N ALA A 503 -4.33 48.15 -18.78
CA ALA A 503 -3.93 48.69 -17.50
C ALA A 503 -2.58 49.45 -17.61
N MET A 504 -2.43 50.50 -16.83
CA MET A 504 -1.19 51.30 -16.76
C MET A 504 -0.68 51.82 -18.10
N GLY A 505 -1.61 52.13 -19.04
CA GLY A 505 -1.25 52.61 -20.37
C GLY A 505 -0.75 51.57 -21.36
N ALA A 506 -0.75 50.29 -20.96
CA ALA A 506 -0.44 49.15 -21.81
C ALA A 506 -1.69 48.32 -22.08
N GLU A 507 -1.76 47.70 -23.29
CA GLU A 507 -2.80 46.76 -23.70
C GLU A 507 -2.20 45.36 -23.80
N ALA A 508 -2.86 44.37 -23.21
CA ALA A 508 -2.54 42.96 -23.38
C ALA A 508 -3.69 42.23 -24.06
N ARG A 509 -3.40 41.42 -25.06
CA ARG A 509 -4.33 40.55 -25.74
C ARG A 509 -3.86 39.10 -25.63
N ILE A 510 -4.77 38.21 -25.29
CA ILE A 510 -4.54 36.78 -25.26
C ILE A 510 -5.61 36.03 -26.02
N ALA A 511 -5.19 35.05 -26.83
CA ALA A 511 -6.08 34.15 -27.54
C ALA A 511 -5.82 32.71 -27.12
N ILE A 512 -6.89 31.99 -26.75
CA ILE A 512 -6.82 30.63 -26.24
C ILE A 512 -7.82 29.68 -26.89
N ASP A 513 -7.57 28.41 -26.82
CA ASP A 513 -8.55 27.35 -27.03
C ASP A 513 -8.63 26.48 -25.77
N MET A 514 -9.83 26.07 -25.39
CA MET A 514 -10.05 25.15 -24.27
C MET A 514 -10.58 23.82 -24.78
N LEU A 515 -9.91 22.73 -24.44
CA LEU A 515 -10.25 21.39 -24.89
C LEU A 515 -10.48 20.52 -23.66
N GLY A 516 -11.65 19.90 -23.56
CA GLY A 516 -11.95 18.90 -22.54
C GLY A 516 -11.46 17.53 -22.98
N ASN A 517 -10.76 16.82 -22.09
CA ASN A 517 -10.43 15.40 -22.28
C ASN A 517 -11.26 14.56 -21.32
N ALA A 518 -12.15 13.73 -21.87
CA ALA A 518 -13.02 12.88 -21.07
C ALA A 518 -12.26 11.74 -20.38
N GLU A 519 -11.16 11.27 -20.99
CA GLU A 519 -10.40 10.12 -20.51
C GLU A 519 -9.27 10.50 -19.55
N ASP A 520 -8.70 11.70 -19.69
CA ASP A 520 -7.64 12.21 -18.81
C ASP A 520 -8.22 13.20 -17.79
N GLU A 521 -7.63 13.22 -16.59
CA GLU A 521 -7.98 14.18 -15.55
C GLU A 521 -6.90 15.25 -15.39
N LYS A 522 -5.80 15.14 -16.14
CA LYS A 522 -4.71 16.09 -16.07
C LYS A 522 -5.09 17.40 -16.72
N ASN A 523 -4.99 18.47 -15.96
CA ASN A 523 -5.10 19.82 -16.46
C ASN A 523 -3.75 20.32 -16.95
N GLN A 524 -3.71 21.04 -18.06
CA GLN A 524 -2.44 21.55 -18.60
C GLN A 524 -2.63 22.78 -19.46
N VAL A 525 -1.61 23.65 -19.45
CA VAL A 525 -1.47 24.72 -20.42
C VAL A 525 -0.52 24.25 -21.52
N THR A 526 -0.89 24.48 -22.76
CA THR A 526 -0.06 24.22 -23.94
C THR A 526 0.14 25.51 -24.75
N TYR A 527 1.27 25.64 -25.39
CA TYR A 527 1.67 26.86 -26.06
C TYR A 527 1.86 26.60 -27.56
N ALA A 528 1.05 27.27 -28.40
CA ALA A 528 1.20 27.22 -29.85
C ALA A 528 2.28 28.19 -30.37
N ILE A 529 2.76 29.07 -29.50
CA ILE A 529 3.77 30.10 -29.77
C ILE A 529 4.96 29.94 -28.78
N PRO A 530 6.15 30.44 -29.13
CA PRO A 530 7.25 30.54 -28.19
C PRO A 530 6.90 31.52 -27.06
N VAL A 531 7.00 31.07 -25.80
CA VAL A 531 6.69 31.89 -24.61
C VAL A 531 7.89 31.82 -23.67
N SER A 532 8.27 32.97 -23.09
CA SER A 532 9.37 33.04 -22.11
C SER A 532 9.07 32.22 -20.84
N PRO A 533 10.08 31.71 -20.14
CA PRO A 533 9.87 30.99 -18.89
C PRO A 533 9.06 31.75 -17.83
N GLU A 534 9.31 33.06 -17.69
CA GLU A 534 8.61 33.94 -16.76
C GLU A 534 7.12 34.06 -17.06
N TYR A 535 6.75 34.17 -18.34
CA TYR A 535 5.34 34.20 -18.75
C TYR A 535 4.65 32.86 -18.52
N ARG A 536 5.35 31.73 -18.78
CA ARG A 536 4.80 30.40 -18.52
C ARG A 536 4.46 30.22 -17.05
N GLU A 537 5.39 30.55 -16.16
CA GLU A 537 5.18 30.42 -14.72
C GLU A 537 3.94 31.17 -14.23
N VAL A 538 3.75 32.42 -14.71
CA VAL A 538 2.57 33.21 -14.37
C VAL A 538 1.28 32.63 -14.95
N LEU A 539 1.29 32.21 -16.22
CA LEU A 539 0.12 31.66 -16.87
C LEU A 539 -0.28 30.32 -16.27
N ASP A 540 0.68 29.44 -15.97
CA ASP A 540 0.44 28.15 -15.32
C ASP A 540 -0.16 28.35 -13.92
N ALA A 541 0.37 29.29 -13.13
CA ALA A 541 -0.16 29.60 -11.79
C ALA A 541 -1.61 30.13 -11.83
N VAL A 542 -1.92 31.04 -12.77
CA VAL A 542 -3.30 31.55 -12.96
C VAL A 542 -4.25 30.41 -13.36
N PHE A 543 -3.81 29.55 -14.28
CA PHE A 543 -4.61 28.42 -14.73
C PHE A 543 -4.90 27.43 -13.61
N GLU A 544 -3.90 27.04 -12.82
CA GLU A 544 -4.05 26.15 -11.68
C GLU A 544 -5.04 26.70 -10.64
N HIS A 545 -4.99 28.01 -10.39
CA HIS A 545 -5.95 28.66 -9.49
C HIS A 545 -7.41 28.49 -9.97
N PHE A 546 -7.69 28.76 -11.27
CA PHE A 546 -9.04 28.66 -11.82
C PHE A 546 -9.55 27.21 -11.85
N VAL A 547 -8.70 26.28 -12.24
CA VAL A 547 -9.05 24.86 -12.27
C VAL A 547 -9.38 24.32 -10.88
N GLY A 548 -8.68 24.81 -9.84
CA GLY A 548 -8.92 24.41 -8.47
C GLY A 548 -10.23 24.90 -7.85
N GLN A 549 -10.84 25.97 -8.41
CA GLN A 549 -12.08 26.53 -7.88
C GLN A 549 -13.34 25.80 -8.36
N GLY A 550 -13.30 25.16 -9.55
CA GLY A 550 -14.50 24.62 -10.19
C GLY A 550 -15.49 25.70 -10.66
N MET A 551 -16.51 25.31 -11.41
CA MET A 551 -17.51 26.24 -11.99
C MET A 551 -18.93 25.90 -11.55
N CYS A 552 -19.25 24.65 -11.30
CA CYS A 552 -20.59 24.19 -10.90
C CYS A 552 -20.77 24.10 -9.38
N GLY A 553 -19.70 24.33 -8.60
CA GLY A 553 -19.71 24.23 -7.13
C GLY A 553 -19.71 22.81 -6.58
N PHE A 554 -19.44 21.81 -7.41
CA PHE A 554 -19.36 20.41 -6.99
C PHE A 554 -17.93 19.92 -6.76
N GLY A 555 -16.95 20.48 -7.49
CA GLY A 555 -15.57 20.03 -7.39
C GLY A 555 -14.62 20.79 -8.30
N ASN A 556 -13.41 20.27 -8.45
CA ASN A 556 -12.39 20.87 -9.31
C ASN A 556 -12.62 20.52 -10.78
N ILE A 557 -12.21 21.41 -11.69
CA ILE A 557 -12.18 21.10 -13.11
C ILE A 557 -11.09 20.05 -13.37
N ALA A 558 -11.39 19.06 -14.21
CA ALA A 558 -10.47 17.99 -14.58
C ALA A 558 -10.43 17.76 -16.09
N GLY A 559 -9.27 17.37 -16.61
CA GLY A 559 -9.08 17.07 -18.02
C GLY A 559 -9.16 18.29 -18.94
N LEU A 560 -8.85 19.49 -18.41
CA LEU A 560 -8.88 20.72 -19.21
C LEU A 560 -7.49 21.01 -19.79
N THR A 561 -7.40 21.09 -21.12
CA THR A 561 -6.23 21.59 -21.82
C THR A 561 -6.51 23.00 -22.33
N CYS A 562 -5.78 23.99 -21.80
CA CYS A 562 -5.81 25.36 -22.29
C CYS A 562 -4.65 25.55 -23.28
N ARG A 563 -4.95 25.79 -24.55
CA ARG A 563 -3.94 26.04 -25.56
C ARG A 563 -3.86 27.54 -25.85
N ILE A 564 -2.72 28.14 -25.52
CA ILE A 564 -2.45 29.55 -25.80
C ILE A 564 -1.99 29.70 -27.25
N ARG A 565 -2.77 30.44 -28.07
CA ARG A 565 -2.52 30.63 -29.49
C ARG A 565 -1.75 31.90 -29.76
N GLU A 566 -2.06 32.97 -29.02
CA GLU A 566 -1.47 34.30 -29.24
C GLU A 566 -1.34 35.03 -27.90
N ILE A 567 -0.26 35.75 -27.75
CA ILE A 567 -0.05 36.76 -26.72
C ILE A 567 0.54 37.96 -27.43
N SER A 568 -0.17 39.09 -27.37
CA SER A 568 0.28 40.34 -27.98
C SER A 568 -0.02 41.52 -27.06
N GLY A 569 0.80 42.55 -27.15
CA GLY A 569 0.61 43.82 -26.44
C GLY A 569 0.65 44.98 -27.41
N ALA A 570 0.02 46.09 -27.02
CA ALA A 570 0.13 47.33 -27.82
C ALA A 570 1.60 47.75 -27.92
N ARG A 571 2.02 48.09 -29.12
CA ARG A 571 3.30 48.76 -29.35
C ARG A 571 3.24 50.15 -28.70
N ASP A 572 4.28 50.53 -27.97
CA ASP A 572 4.43 51.90 -27.55
C ASP A 572 4.52 52.81 -28.79
N ALA A 573 4.33 54.11 -28.58
CA ALA A 573 4.43 55.12 -29.65
C ALA A 573 5.79 55.15 -30.36
N ALA A 574 6.79 54.47 -29.84
CA ALA A 574 8.16 54.33 -30.36
C ALA A 574 8.39 53.05 -31.17
N GLY A 575 7.41 52.13 -31.23
CA GLY A 575 7.48 50.89 -32.03
C GLY A 575 8.38 49.78 -31.37
N SER A 576 8.79 49.96 -30.13
CA SER A 576 9.58 48.98 -29.36
C SER A 576 8.68 47.83 -28.90
N LYS A 577 9.14 46.59 -29.01
CA LYS A 577 8.53 45.39 -28.39
C LYS A 577 8.94 45.36 -26.92
N ASP A 578 8.35 46.22 -26.10
CA ASP A 578 8.52 46.07 -24.67
C ASP A 578 7.80 44.81 -24.16
N SER A 579 8.45 44.12 -23.22
CA SER A 579 7.87 42.96 -22.57
C SER A 579 6.59 43.37 -21.84
N LEU A 580 5.51 42.66 -22.08
CA LEU A 580 4.25 42.84 -21.34
C LEU A 580 4.50 42.73 -19.82
N PRO A 581 3.98 43.67 -19.02
CA PRO A 581 4.05 43.56 -17.58
C PRO A 581 3.38 42.27 -17.08
N LEU A 582 4.08 41.46 -16.27
CA LEU A 582 3.56 40.18 -15.75
C LEU A 582 2.18 40.33 -15.08
N PRO A 583 1.90 41.35 -14.25
CA PRO A 583 0.58 41.53 -13.62
C PRO A 583 -0.54 41.79 -14.66
N LEU A 584 -0.25 42.48 -15.75
CA LEU A 584 -1.21 42.74 -16.81
C LEU A 584 -1.52 41.47 -17.62
N LEU A 585 -0.51 40.68 -17.93
CA LEU A 585 -0.65 39.38 -18.56
C LEU A 585 -1.47 38.42 -17.69
N ALA A 586 -1.15 38.32 -16.39
CA ALA A 586 -1.90 37.53 -15.43
C ALA A 586 -3.37 37.92 -15.38
N LYS A 587 -3.65 39.23 -15.30
CA LYS A 587 -5.01 39.74 -15.29
C LYS A 587 -5.75 39.44 -16.59
N CYS A 588 -5.13 39.69 -17.76
CA CYS A 588 -5.74 39.42 -19.05
C CYS A 588 -6.11 37.95 -19.21
N PHE A 589 -5.24 37.05 -18.81
CA PHE A 589 -5.51 35.60 -18.83
C PHE A 589 -6.57 35.18 -17.83
N ALA A 590 -6.56 35.70 -16.61
CA ALA A 590 -7.57 35.46 -15.58
C ALA A 590 -8.95 35.92 -16.06
N ASP A 591 -9.06 37.12 -16.62
CA ASP A 591 -10.31 37.67 -17.17
C ASP A 591 -10.83 36.82 -18.35
N CYS A 592 -9.91 36.35 -19.22
CA CYS A 592 -10.23 35.44 -20.33
C CYS A 592 -10.80 34.11 -19.81
N LEU A 593 -10.11 33.45 -18.87
CA LEU A 593 -10.58 32.20 -18.26
C LEU A 593 -11.93 32.39 -17.58
N LYS A 594 -12.07 33.43 -16.74
CA LYS A 594 -13.30 33.72 -16.02
C LYS A 594 -14.49 33.91 -16.96
N LEU A 595 -14.34 34.72 -18.02
CA LEU A 595 -15.39 34.99 -18.99
C LEU A 595 -15.83 33.71 -19.70
N HIS A 596 -14.89 32.94 -20.22
CA HIS A 596 -15.20 31.81 -21.08
C HIS A 596 -15.58 30.55 -20.29
N LEU A 597 -14.97 30.30 -19.12
CA LEU A 597 -15.39 29.19 -18.25
C LEU A 597 -16.79 29.39 -17.68
N SER A 598 -17.19 30.65 -17.37
CA SER A 598 -18.54 30.93 -16.86
C SER A 598 -19.64 30.70 -17.90
N CYS A 599 -19.31 30.79 -19.20
CA CYS A 599 -20.24 30.53 -20.30
C CYS A 599 -20.19 29.08 -20.81
N ALA A 600 -19.19 28.30 -20.40
CA ALA A 600 -18.99 26.93 -20.85
C ALA A 600 -19.95 25.96 -20.15
N GLN A 601 -20.28 24.87 -20.84
CA GLN A 601 -21.04 23.78 -20.23
C GLN A 601 -20.11 22.77 -19.62
N PHE A 602 -20.39 22.38 -18.36
CA PHE A 602 -19.68 21.35 -17.63
C PHE A 602 -20.61 20.18 -17.33
N GLU A 603 -20.03 19.00 -17.33
CA GLU A 603 -20.64 17.79 -16.80
C GLU A 603 -19.99 17.42 -15.48
N VAL A 604 -20.79 17.04 -14.49
CA VAL A 604 -20.31 16.61 -13.19
C VAL A 604 -20.05 15.11 -13.23
N PHE A 605 -18.86 14.72 -12.85
CA PHE A 605 -18.41 13.32 -12.77
C PHE A 605 -18.28 12.89 -11.31
N GLU A 606 -18.75 11.68 -11.02
CA GLU A 606 -18.67 11.04 -9.72
C GLU A 606 -17.76 9.81 -9.75
N PRO A 607 -17.09 9.47 -8.62
CA PRO A 607 -16.32 8.25 -8.54
C PRO A 607 -17.22 7.02 -8.64
N ILE A 608 -16.94 6.15 -9.61
CA ILE A 608 -17.57 4.86 -9.78
C ILE A 608 -16.60 3.80 -9.23
N MET A 609 -17.10 3.03 -8.29
CA MET A 609 -16.36 1.96 -7.64
C MET A 609 -16.70 0.62 -8.28
N ARG A 610 -15.70 -0.21 -8.41
CA ARG A 610 -15.84 -1.63 -8.70
C ARG A 610 -16.01 -2.36 -7.38
N LEU A 611 -17.14 -3.01 -7.23
CA LEU A 611 -17.49 -3.78 -6.05
C LEU A 611 -17.55 -5.27 -6.43
N GLU A 612 -16.71 -6.08 -5.78
CA GLU A 612 -16.69 -7.53 -5.91
C GLU A 612 -17.19 -8.13 -4.58
N ILE A 613 -18.24 -8.92 -4.63
CA ILE A 613 -18.88 -9.53 -3.45
C ILE A 613 -18.85 -11.04 -3.58
N ILE A 614 -18.48 -11.70 -2.49
CA ILE A 614 -18.56 -13.16 -2.36
C ILE A 614 -19.53 -13.48 -1.21
N ILE A 615 -20.59 -14.19 -1.51
CA ILE A 615 -21.65 -14.54 -0.54
C ILE A 615 -22.19 -15.95 -0.83
N PRO A 616 -22.71 -16.67 0.18
CA PRO A 616 -23.45 -17.91 -0.08
C PRO A 616 -24.65 -17.67 -0.99
N ASP A 617 -24.92 -18.63 -1.89
CA ASP A 617 -25.94 -18.51 -2.93
C ASP A 617 -27.34 -18.17 -2.38
N GLU A 618 -27.67 -18.63 -1.17
CA GLU A 618 -28.95 -18.33 -0.52
C GLU A 618 -29.21 -16.84 -0.28
N PHE A 619 -28.16 -16.01 -0.17
CA PHE A 619 -28.29 -14.55 0.07
C PHE A 619 -28.18 -13.72 -1.22
N CYS A 620 -27.83 -14.33 -2.35
CA CYS A 620 -27.53 -13.65 -3.61
C CYS A 620 -28.69 -12.74 -4.06
N GLY A 621 -29.92 -13.25 -4.02
CA GLY A 621 -31.09 -12.48 -4.47
C GLY A 621 -31.37 -11.22 -3.66
N MET A 622 -31.23 -11.27 -2.33
CA MET A 622 -31.42 -10.09 -1.47
C MET A 622 -30.34 -9.05 -1.66
N VAL A 623 -29.10 -9.48 -1.79
CA VAL A 623 -27.95 -8.59 -2.00
C VAL A 623 -28.03 -7.92 -3.36
N LEU A 624 -28.39 -8.64 -4.42
CA LEU A 624 -28.59 -8.08 -5.76
C LEU A 624 -29.71 -7.03 -5.79
N ALA A 625 -30.82 -7.27 -5.09
CA ALA A 625 -31.94 -6.32 -5.01
C ALA A 625 -31.53 -5.02 -4.31
N ASP A 626 -30.79 -5.09 -3.20
CA ASP A 626 -30.28 -3.90 -2.51
C ASP A 626 -29.30 -3.14 -3.38
N LEU A 627 -28.36 -3.83 -4.02
CA LEU A 627 -27.36 -3.19 -4.89
C LEU A 627 -28.00 -2.49 -6.10
N ALA A 628 -29.03 -3.10 -6.70
CA ALA A 628 -29.81 -2.48 -7.77
C ALA A 628 -30.51 -1.21 -7.29
N ALA A 629 -31.12 -1.24 -6.09
CA ALA A 629 -31.75 -0.09 -5.48
C ALA A 629 -30.75 1.06 -5.21
N ARG A 630 -29.47 0.74 -4.97
CA ARG A 630 -28.35 1.68 -4.80
C ARG A 630 -27.75 2.15 -6.12
N GLY A 631 -28.33 1.77 -7.26
CA GLY A 631 -27.82 2.15 -8.59
C GLY A 631 -26.59 1.36 -9.03
N GLY A 632 -26.33 0.21 -8.43
CA GLY A 632 -25.29 -0.72 -8.86
C GLY A 632 -25.58 -1.35 -10.21
N ILE A 633 -24.58 -1.43 -11.07
CA ILE A 633 -24.68 -2.05 -12.41
C ILE A 633 -23.88 -3.34 -12.39
N VAL A 634 -24.57 -4.49 -12.35
CA VAL A 634 -23.93 -5.80 -12.36
C VAL A 634 -23.22 -6.03 -13.69
N ARG A 635 -21.93 -6.37 -13.63
CA ARG A 635 -21.09 -6.70 -14.78
C ARG A 635 -20.93 -8.20 -14.97
N LYS A 636 -20.82 -8.92 -13.86
CA LYS A 636 -20.63 -10.36 -13.88
C LYS A 636 -21.27 -11.00 -12.64
N LEU A 637 -21.84 -12.17 -12.83
CA LEU A 637 -22.36 -13.00 -11.76
C LEU A 637 -21.91 -14.44 -12.05
N ASP A 638 -21.08 -14.98 -11.16
CA ASP A 638 -20.62 -16.36 -11.21
C ASP A 638 -21.09 -17.09 -9.94
N SER A 639 -21.19 -18.42 -9.99
CA SER A 639 -21.37 -19.27 -8.81
C SER A 639 -20.43 -20.46 -8.88
N ASP A 640 -19.87 -20.85 -7.73
CA ASP A 640 -19.09 -22.08 -7.58
C ASP A 640 -19.91 -23.26 -7.05
N GLY A 641 -21.23 -23.05 -6.93
CA GLY A 641 -22.18 -24.02 -6.41
C GLY A 641 -22.43 -23.94 -4.90
N TYR A 642 -21.70 -23.09 -4.20
CA TYR A 642 -21.85 -22.76 -2.77
C TYR A 642 -21.91 -21.25 -2.55
N ASN A 643 -21.11 -20.50 -3.28
CA ASN A 643 -21.01 -19.05 -3.18
C ASN A 643 -21.27 -18.40 -4.53
N SER A 644 -21.97 -17.27 -4.49
CA SER A 644 -22.10 -16.35 -5.62
C SER A 644 -21.02 -15.29 -5.57
N ILE A 645 -20.37 -15.05 -6.72
CA ILE A 645 -19.38 -13.99 -6.92
C ILE A 645 -20.03 -12.93 -7.80
N ILE A 646 -20.30 -11.75 -7.21
CA ILE A 646 -20.98 -10.64 -7.87
C ILE A 646 -19.95 -9.55 -8.15
N LEU A 647 -19.78 -9.19 -9.42
CA LEU A 647 -18.96 -8.05 -9.83
C LEU A 647 -19.86 -6.95 -10.38
N LEU A 648 -19.78 -5.75 -9.82
CA LEU A 648 -20.61 -4.61 -10.22
C LEU A 648 -19.88 -3.29 -10.13
N GLU A 649 -20.41 -2.28 -10.84
CA GLU A 649 -20.02 -0.87 -10.72
C GLU A 649 -21.08 -0.10 -9.94
N ILE A 650 -20.66 0.72 -8.98
CA ILE A 650 -21.56 1.50 -8.11
C ILE A 650 -20.96 2.87 -7.80
N PRO A 651 -21.76 3.97 -7.75
CA PRO A 651 -21.27 5.27 -7.28
C PRO A 651 -20.79 5.19 -5.83
N LEU A 652 -19.66 5.82 -5.51
CA LEU A 652 -19.08 5.83 -4.16
C LEU A 652 -20.09 6.37 -3.12
N ALA A 653 -20.84 7.41 -3.46
CA ALA A 653 -21.85 8.00 -2.58
C ALA A 653 -22.88 6.97 -2.06
N ASN A 654 -23.14 5.92 -2.84
CA ASN A 654 -24.14 4.90 -2.52
C ASN A 654 -23.56 3.69 -1.77
N THR A 655 -22.26 3.70 -1.48
CA THR A 655 -21.58 2.62 -0.72
C THR A 655 -21.42 2.91 0.76
N PHE A 656 -21.73 4.12 1.22
CA PHE A 656 -21.63 4.47 2.64
C PHE A 656 -22.48 3.54 3.50
N GLY A 657 -21.88 3.01 4.56
CA GLY A 657 -22.54 2.08 5.48
C GLY A 657 -22.79 0.67 4.92
N TYR A 658 -22.34 0.35 3.70
CA TYR A 658 -22.61 -0.93 3.05
C TYR A 658 -22.02 -2.13 3.79
N THR A 659 -20.89 -1.99 4.45
CA THR A 659 -20.26 -3.05 5.27
C THR A 659 -21.24 -3.62 6.31
N THR A 660 -21.87 -2.73 7.05
CA THR A 660 -22.83 -3.14 8.12
C THR A 660 -24.06 -3.80 7.51
N LEU A 661 -24.55 -3.27 6.41
CA LEU A 661 -25.72 -3.82 5.72
C LEU A 661 -25.42 -5.18 5.12
N LEU A 662 -24.31 -5.37 4.39
CA LEU A 662 -23.94 -6.66 3.81
C LEU A 662 -23.81 -7.74 4.88
N ARG A 663 -23.18 -7.42 6.01
CA ARG A 663 -23.09 -8.33 7.17
C ARG A 663 -24.48 -8.71 7.70
N SER A 664 -25.40 -7.76 7.76
CA SER A 664 -26.79 -8.02 8.17
C SER A 664 -27.52 -8.92 7.16
N LEU A 665 -27.42 -8.64 5.86
CA LEU A 665 -28.11 -9.40 4.81
C LEU A 665 -27.56 -10.82 4.65
N SER A 666 -26.28 -11.03 4.89
CA SER A 666 -25.57 -12.30 4.73
C SER A 666 -25.31 -13.04 6.03
N LYS A 667 -25.90 -12.60 7.15
CA LYS A 667 -25.64 -13.15 8.50
C LYS A 667 -24.15 -13.19 8.86
N GLY A 668 -23.39 -12.19 8.41
CA GLY A 668 -21.97 -12.10 8.64
C GLY A 668 -21.07 -12.89 7.68
N LEU A 669 -21.63 -13.64 6.72
CA LEU A 669 -20.88 -14.51 5.82
C LEU A 669 -20.42 -13.81 4.52
N GLY A 670 -21.04 -12.67 4.17
CA GLY A 670 -20.68 -11.93 2.96
C GLY A 670 -19.39 -11.14 3.14
N VAL A 671 -18.52 -11.22 2.14
CA VAL A 671 -17.30 -10.42 2.04
C VAL A 671 -17.33 -9.61 0.74
N TYR A 672 -16.71 -8.42 0.74
CA TYR A 672 -16.61 -7.61 -0.45
C TYR A 672 -15.28 -6.87 -0.54
N VAL A 673 -14.90 -6.53 -1.75
CA VAL A 673 -13.77 -5.65 -2.08
C VAL A 673 -14.30 -4.47 -2.86
N LEU A 674 -13.92 -3.26 -2.46
CA LEU A 674 -14.30 -2.01 -3.11
C LEU A 674 -13.03 -1.34 -3.66
N THR A 675 -12.95 -1.18 -4.98
CA THR A 675 -11.81 -0.55 -5.65
C THR A 675 -12.30 0.57 -6.56
N TYR A 676 -11.50 1.65 -6.65
CA TYR A 676 -11.79 2.71 -7.61
C TYR A 676 -11.64 2.20 -9.05
N GLU A 677 -12.66 2.42 -9.88
CA GLU A 677 -12.63 2.04 -11.29
C GLU A 677 -12.41 3.25 -12.20
N LYS A 678 -13.29 4.25 -12.11
CA LYS A 678 -13.26 5.43 -12.97
C LYS A 678 -14.14 6.55 -12.39
N HIS A 679 -14.03 7.73 -12.97
CA HIS A 679 -15.09 8.73 -12.83
C HIS A 679 -16.12 8.59 -13.97
N GLY A 680 -17.39 8.52 -13.61
CA GLY A 680 -18.52 8.46 -14.54
C GLY A 680 -19.40 9.70 -14.44
N VAL A 681 -20.17 10.01 -15.48
CA VAL A 681 -21.11 11.13 -15.44
C VAL A 681 -22.14 10.89 -14.34
N ARG A 682 -22.28 11.86 -13.44
CA ARG A 682 -23.25 11.81 -12.35
C ARG A 682 -24.66 11.78 -12.93
N ARG A 683 -25.41 10.75 -12.60
CA ARG A 683 -26.82 10.65 -12.94
C ARG A 683 -27.61 11.42 -11.87
N THR A 684 -28.17 12.58 -12.22
CA THR A 684 -29.18 13.21 -11.37
C THR A 684 -30.41 12.32 -11.38
N SER A 685 -30.71 11.69 -10.24
CA SER A 685 -31.94 10.91 -10.00
C SER A 685 -33.13 11.86 -9.93
#